data_37a791db3604a956e18c08e8b1d220d0
#
_entry.id   37a791db3604a956e18c08e8b1d220d0
#
_cell.length_a   1.000
_cell.length_b   1.000
_cell.length_c   1.000
_cell.angle_alpha   90.00
_cell.angle_beta   90.00
_cell.angle_gamma   90.00
#
_symmetry.space_group_name_H-M   'P 1'
#
loop_
_entity.id
_entity.type
_entity.pdbx_description
1 polymer ?
#
loop_
_entity_poly.entity_id
_entity_poly.type
_entity_poly.pdbx_seq_one_letter_code
_entity_poly.pdbx_strand_id
1 'polypeptide(L)'
;MLRPLLALLPLLLIPGLLRAQTAPTPAVPRYAKFEASWTLPVQSGNPFDPADNDVQVTFAGPGDAPVSVPAFWDGDRWRVRFAPTRPGLYALSVRRNGQDVAAVGLSPARFRCVPSASFGFVRRDPKVVQRFVFDNGRTFYPLGMDAAWTNQQMPGYAPAFAKMRTAGMNWARVWMTYWDGKNLEWTSDKAQNPPIGRYDMAAARRWDTIMDAADKNGVFIQMTLQHHGPYTEKTDPNWRDNPFNKANGGFLARPDDFFIDSRARLLTRNKYRYIVARWGYSTHLMGWELFNEVQNITEAQSHFEDVVNWHKEMALAVRAEDINHHLVTTSNSPADDPLAKIGLDYDQVHTYPSDIVSFFAAQRGADVPLFTAEWGPGNARRDMTESFLHDGLWSSLMAPTAGAGQFWYWDQVIPHAWWPQYASASGFLRLFSVGHYPGLAALSPRVRTTGTLGDLSLTPPGGFEKATRETVTLSPDGRTPDLSGVPSFFQGKNHRDMMPRPIVFVLDCPAPNQFRLDIGNVAKAGAHPVLTVDGKMGAEADFPAANADHDAAQTLSVDLPAGPHRVTVFNTGADWFVVHRLAVTHYAPPVAALAKGDAHHAIFWAYARDRSAATPAKATLVLTGLAPGRYTVRLWDPWQGREIAPAKAVAHEGSVEVALPDMTRDLAGMVTLAAGH
;
A
#
# COMPACT_ATOMS: atom_id res chain seq x y z
N MET A 1 54.50 -21.31 90.50
CA MET A 1 53.13 -20.99 90.02
C MET A 1 53.23 -19.74 89.23
N LEU A 2 53.41 -19.84 87.94
CA LEU A 2 53.51 -18.70 87.03
C LEU A 2 52.26 -18.69 86.16
N ARG A 3 51.51 -17.59 86.18
CA ARG A 3 50.43 -17.30 85.21
C ARG A 3 51.01 -16.52 84.02
N PRO A 4 50.66 -16.82 82.75
CA PRO A 4 51.02 -15.97 81.66
C PRO A 4 49.95 -14.90 81.38
N LEU A 5 50.40 -13.67 81.15
CA LEU A 5 49.62 -12.53 80.62
C LEU A 5 49.22 -12.80 79.19
N LEU A 6 47.96 -12.69 78.92
CA LEU A 6 47.45 -12.54 77.51
C LEU A 6 47.47 -11.04 77.12
N ALA A 7 48.24 -10.76 76.09
CA ALA A 7 48.20 -9.45 75.41
C ALA A 7 47.07 -9.37 74.40
N LEU A 8 46.11 -8.43 74.55
CA LEU A 8 45.10 -8.09 73.57
C LEU A 8 45.72 -7.18 72.51
N LEU A 9 45.80 -7.64 71.27
CA LEU A 9 46.03 -6.78 70.10
C LEU A 9 44.67 -6.12 69.66
N PRO A 10 44.61 -4.82 69.35
CA PRO A 10 43.43 -4.20 68.77
C PRO A 10 43.37 -4.55 67.28
N LEU A 11 42.23 -5.13 66.84
CA LEU A 11 41.90 -5.33 65.41
C LEU A 11 41.55 -3.98 64.83
N LEU A 12 42.40 -3.43 63.98
CA LEU A 12 42.09 -2.28 63.13
C LEU A 12 41.10 -2.73 62.00
N LEU A 13 39.82 -2.40 62.12
CA LEU A 13 38.85 -2.48 61.07
C LEU A 13 39.18 -1.43 60.02
N ILE A 14 39.72 -1.87 58.87
CA ILE A 14 39.85 -1.06 57.63
C ILE A 14 38.44 -0.98 57.04
N PRO A 15 37.85 0.23 56.87
CA PRO A 15 36.60 0.34 56.13
C PRO A 15 36.85 -0.03 54.68
N GLY A 16 36.42 -1.22 54.27
CA GLY A 16 36.35 -1.58 52.87
C GLY A 16 35.52 -0.58 52.11
N LEU A 17 36.16 0.21 51.26
CA LEU A 17 35.51 0.97 50.20
C LEU A 17 34.73 0.00 49.31
N LEU A 18 33.43 -0.14 49.58
CA LEU A 18 32.49 -0.74 48.59
C LEU A 18 32.53 0.18 47.37
N ARG A 19 33.35 -0.15 46.38
CA ARG A 19 33.22 0.36 45.04
C ARG A 19 31.84 -0.08 44.56
N ALA A 20 30.91 0.87 44.46
CA ALA A 20 29.68 0.65 43.72
C ALA A 20 30.06 0.15 42.33
N GLN A 21 29.84 -1.12 42.07
CA GLN A 21 29.94 -1.64 40.71
C GLN A 21 28.95 -0.88 39.85
N THR A 22 29.47 0.06 39.07
CA THR A 22 28.65 0.74 38.05
C THR A 22 28.20 -0.34 37.07
N ALA A 23 26.89 -0.55 36.97
CA ALA A 23 26.33 -1.49 36.00
C ALA A 23 26.98 -1.26 34.61
N PRO A 24 27.34 -2.33 33.89
CA PRO A 24 27.97 -2.19 32.59
C PRO A 24 27.09 -1.36 31.63
N THR A 25 27.72 -0.44 30.92
CA THR A 25 27.00 0.38 29.91
C THR A 25 26.44 -0.52 28.81
N PRO A 26 25.14 -0.61 28.60
CA PRO A 26 24.55 -1.48 27.61
C PRO A 26 25.07 -1.17 26.19
N ALA A 27 25.30 -2.22 25.41
CA ALA A 27 25.59 -2.12 23.98
C ALA A 27 24.30 -2.21 23.18
N VAL A 28 24.03 -1.24 22.31
CA VAL A 28 22.85 -1.18 21.45
C VAL A 28 23.33 -1.13 20.00
N PRO A 29 22.97 -2.07 19.14
CA PRO A 29 23.30 -2.00 17.72
C PRO A 29 22.71 -0.74 17.05
N ARG A 30 23.44 -0.17 16.10
CA ARG A 30 22.92 0.94 15.30
C ARG A 30 21.59 0.56 14.68
N TYR A 31 20.59 1.47 14.75
CA TYR A 31 19.19 1.26 14.31
C TYR A 31 18.37 0.26 15.15
N ALA A 32 18.91 -0.31 16.20
CA ALA A 32 18.13 -1.15 17.10
C ALA A 32 17.44 -0.32 18.18
N LYS A 33 16.35 -0.86 18.73
CA LYS A 33 15.59 -0.25 19.83
C LYS A 33 16.46 -0.08 21.06
N PHE A 34 16.68 1.15 21.51
CA PHE A 34 17.05 1.49 22.87
C PHE A 34 15.79 1.87 23.63
N GLU A 35 15.64 1.42 24.87
CA GLU A 35 14.57 1.84 25.78
C GLU A 35 15.13 2.16 27.15
N ALA A 36 14.66 3.26 27.73
CA ALA A 36 14.89 3.61 29.13
C ALA A 36 13.58 3.97 29.82
N SER A 37 13.53 3.79 31.15
CA SER A 37 12.35 4.12 31.94
C SER A 37 12.73 4.79 33.26
N TRP A 38 11.79 5.56 33.81
CA TRP A 38 11.96 6.27 35.08
C TRP A 38 10.59 6.66 35.67
N THR A 39 10.61 7.16 36.88
CA THR A 39 9.41 7.73 37.53
C THR A 39 9.55 9.26 37.67
N LEU A 40 8.49 9.94 37.34
CA LEU A 40 8.28 11.37 37.61
C LEU A 40 6.89 11.55 38.19
N PRO A 41 6.72 12.48 39.15
CA PRO A 41 5.39 12.88 39.55
C PRO A 41 4.61 13.44 38.35
N VAL A 42 3.36 13.03 38.19
CA VAL A 42 2.44 13.64 37.22
C VAL A 42 2.00 14.98 37.79
N GLN A 43 2.13 16.09 37.05
CA GLN A 43 1.79 17.43 37.58
C GLN A 43 0.30 17.70 37.64
N SER A 44 -0.43 17.34 36.59
CA SER A 44 -1.88 17.50 36.53
C SER A 44 -2.47 16.20 36.00
N GLY A 45 -3.63 15.86 36.33
CA GLY A 45 -4.25 14.55 36.15
C GLY A 45 -4.12 13.81 34.83
N ASN A 46 -3.56 14.38 33.74
CA ASN A 46 -3.42 13.70 32.45
C ASN A 46 -1.96 13.56 31.97
N PRO A 47 -1.33 12.36 32.12
CA PRO A 47 0.03 12.13 31.67
C PRO A 47 0.16 12.09 30.13
N PHE A 48 -0.95 12.04 29.40
CA PHE A 48 -0.97 12.01 27.93
C PHE A 48 -1.13 13.40 27.30
N ASP A 49 -1.38 14.44 28.11
CA ASP A 49 -1.52 15.80 27.63
C ASP A 49 -0.17 16.54 27.73
N PRO A 50 0.45 16.89 26.59
CA PRO A 50 1.70 17.63 26.61
C PRO A 50 1.59 19.06 27.19
N ALA A 51 0.39 19.65 27.23
CA ALA A 51 0.18 20.94 27.91
C ALA A 51 0.43 20.86 29.43
N ASP A 52 0.15 19.70 30.01
CA ASP A 52 0.40 19.41 31.42
C ASP A 52 1.76 18.76 31.66
N ASN A 53 2.17 17.84 30.78
CA ASN A 53 3.31 16.94 30.95
C ASN A 53 4.12 16.80 29.69
N ASP A 54 4.72 17.89 29.18
CA ASP A 54 5.70 17.80 28.08
C ASP A 54 7.02 17.21 28.57
N VAL A 55 7.15 15.89 28.50
CA VAL A 55 8.37 15.18 28.91
C VAL A 55 9.19 14.84 27.68
N GLN A 56 10.43 15.35 27.65
CA GLN A 56 11.40 15.17 26.57
C GLN A 56 12.66 14.49 27.10
N VAL A 57 13.28 13.65 26.30
CA VAL A 57 14.59 13.08 26.61
C VAL A 57 15.60 13.54 25.56
N THR A 58 16.65 14.16 26.03
CA THR A 58 17.77 14.58 25.18
C THR A 58 18.87 13.54 25.23
N PHE A 59 19.26 13.06 24.06
CA PHE A 59 20.36 12.13 23.84
C PHE A 59 21.60 12.93 23.40
N ALA A 60 22.58 13.05 24.29
CA ALA A 60 23.91 13.57 23.96
C ALA A 60 24.77 12.39 23.48
N GLY A 61 25.05 12.35 22.19
CA GLY A 61 25.77 11.25 21.50
C GLY A 61 26.94 11.75 20.66
N PRO A 62 27.51 10.88 19.84
CA PRO A 62 28.55 11.25 18.88
C PRO A 62 27.95 12.13 17.78
N GLY A 63 28.46 13.36 17.61
CA GLY A 63 28.00 14.37 16.66
C GLY A 63 27.83 15.72 17.34
N ASP A 64 27.47 16.72 16.55
CA ASP A 64 27.56 18.12 17.00
C ASP A 64 26.30 18.60 17.76
N ALA A 65 25.14 17.96 17.57
CA ALA A 65 23.90 18.36 18.20
C ALA A 65 23.24 17.22 18.97
N PRO A 66 22.81 17.47 20.23
CA PRO A 66 21.95 16.53 20.97
C PRO A 66 20.61 16.35 20.25
N VAL A 67 20.03 15.15 20.34
CA VAL A 67 18.74 14.81 19.78
C VAL A 67 17.70 14.73 20.89
N SER A 68 16.60 15.46 20.78
CA SER A 68 15.50 15.38 21.73
C SER A 68 14.34 14.55 21.16
N VAL A 69 13.79 13.65 21.98
CA VAL A 69 12.72 12.73 21.66
C VAL A 69 11.62 12.85 22.72
N PRO A 70 10.33 12.94 22.35
CA PRO A 70 9.27 12.93 23.34
C PRO A 70 9.23 11.58 24.07
N ALA A 71 9.05 11.63 25.38
CA ALA A 71 8.78 10.46 26.19
C ALA A 71 7.29 10.12 26.16
N PHE A 72 6.95 8.88 26.51
CA PHE A 72 5.56 8.45 26.62
C PHE A 72 5.27 7.83 27.98
N TRP A 73 4.03 8.02 28.44
CA TRP A 73 3.51 7.37 29.64
C TRP A 73 3.09 5.93 29.33
N ASP A 74 3.56 4.95 30.13
CA ASP A 74 3.26 3.53 29.95
C ASP A 74 2.37 2.95 31.07
N GLY A 75 1.50 3.77 31.61
CA GLY A 75 0.53 3.40 32.65
C GLY A 75 1.04 3.55 34.08
N ASP A 76 2.31 3.29 34.37
CA ASP A 76 2.93 3.37 35.70
C ASP A 76 4.23 4.18 35.75
N ARG A 77 4.84 4.41 34.59
CA ARG A 77 6.13 5.12 34.47
C ARG A 77 6.29 5.78 33.13
N TRP A 78 7.23 6.70 33.03
CA TRP A 78 7.69 7.29 31.79
C TRP A 78 8.70 6.37 31.10
N ARG A 79 8.61 6.32 29.78
CA ARG A 79 9.57 5.62 28.92
C ARG A 79 9.99 6.49 27.75
N VAL A 80 11.18 6.19 27.23
CA VAL A 80 11.65 6.71 25.93
C VAL A 80 12.17 5.55 25.11
N ARG A 81 11.89 5.60 23.81
CA ARG A 81 12.46 4.70 22.81
C ARG A 81 13.24 5.51 21.79
N PHE A 82 14.39 4.97 21.40
CA PHE A 82 15.29 5.63 20.46
C PHE A 82 16.04 4.59 19.64
N ALA A 83 16.28 4.86 18.36
CA ALA A 83 17.15 4.07 17.50
C ALA A 83 18.40 4.89 17.16
N PRO A 84 19.57 4.59 17.75
CA PRO A 84 20.78 5.36 17.49
C PRO A 84 21.27 5.14 16.06
N THR A 85 21.57 6.23 15.36
CA THR A 85 22.03 6.19 13.97
C THR A 85 23.55 6.28 13.82
N ARG A 86 24.28 6.61 14.89
CA ARG A 86 25.75 6.76 14.88
C ARG A 86 26.40 5.95 16.01
N PRO A 87 27.43 5.14 15.73
CA PRO A 87 28.18 4.44 16.77
C PRO A 87 28.87 5.40 17.74
N GLY A 88 28.85 5.07 19.04
CA GLY A 88 29.50 5.86 20.10
C GLY A 88 28.74 5.81 21.41
N LEU A 89 29.19 6.58 22.40
CA LEU A 89 28.55 6.68 23.70
C LEU A 89 27.43 7.71 23.68
N TYR A 90 26.29 7.36 24.24
CA TYR A 90 25.12 8.24 24.43
C TYR A 90 24.86 8.40 25.92
N ALA A 91 24.54 9.61 26.35
CA ALA A 91 24.06 9.96 27.66
C ALA A 91 22.69 10.65 27.58
N LEU A 92 21.81 10.36 28.54
CA LEU A 92 20.45 10.83 28.57
C LEU A 92 20.26 11.92 29.65
N SER A 93 19.51 12.97 29.32
CA SER A 93 18.92 13.89 30.28
C SER A 93 17.43 14.05 30.02
N VAL A 94 16.66 14.30 31.08
CA VAL A 94 15.20 14.40 31.00
C VAL A 94 14.78 15.83 31.30
N ARG A 95 13.91 16.37 30.45
CA ARG A 95 13.27 17.67 30.63
C ARG A 95 11.77 17.49 30.76
N ARG A 96 11.14 18.36 31.58
CA ARG A 96 9.69 18.43 31.68
C ARG A 96 9.28 19.90 31.58
N ASN A 97 8.34 20.20 30.69
CA ASN A 97 7.86 21.55 30.44
C ASN A 97 9.02 22.55 30.22
N GLY A 98 10.02 22.11 29.43
CA GLY A 98 11.21 22.91 29.10
C GLY A 98 12.28 22.99 30.19
N GLN A 99 12.10 22.40 31.38
CA GLN A 99 13.08 22.45 32.50
C GLN A 99 13.71 21.07 32.74
N ASP A 100 14.99 21.06 33.09
CA ASP A 100 15.69 19.83 33.46
C ASP A 100 15.13 19.29 34.79
N VAL A 101 14.87 18.00 34.83
CA VAL A 101 14.31 17.32 36.01
C VAL A 101 15.12 16.09 36.40
N ALA A 102 15.17 15.80 37.71
CA ALA A 102 15.74 14.58 38.22
C ALA A 102 14.81 13.41 37.88
N ALA A 103 15.23 12.56 36.96
CA ALA A 103 14.52 11.32 36.60
C ALA A 103 14.89 10.24 37.62
N VAL A 104 14.00 9.94 38.55
CA VAL A 104 14.23 8.96 39.62
C VAL A 104 14.24 7.54 38.99
N GLY A 105 15.34 6.83 39.20
CA GLY A 105 15.48 5.48 38.68
C GLY A 105 15.66 5.39 37.17
N LEU A 106 16.11 6.47 36.50
CA LEU A 106 16.42 6.44 35.05
C LEU A 106 17.40 5.32 34.74
N SER A 107 16.95 4.32 34.03
CA SER A 107 17.73 3.14 33.68
C SER A 107 17.38 2.62 32.30
N PRO A 108 18.40 2.42 31.44
CA PRO A 108 19.77 2.90 31.59
C PRO A 108 19.90 4.41 31.27
N ALA A 109 20.73 5.15 32.02
CA ALA A 109 20.98 6.60 31.80
C ALA A 109 22.04 6.85 30.71
N ARG A 110 22.69 5.80 30.21
CA ARG A 110 23.68 5.85 29.10
C ARG A 110 23.77 4.49 28.43
N PHE A 111 24.14 4.48 27.17
CA PHE A 111 24.41 3.28 26.40
C PHE A 111 25.53 3.54 25.36
N ARG A 112 26.08 2.48 24.82
CA ARG A 112 27.02 2.53 23.70
C ARG A 112 26.37 1.99 22.46
N CYS A 113 26.22 2.82 21.43
CA CYS A 113 25.84 2.36 20.10
C CYS A 113 27.03 1.64 19.44
N VAL A 114 26.79 0.44 18.95
CA VAL A 114 27.78 -0.37 18.21
C VAL A 114 27.35 -0.54 16.74
N PRO A 115 28.28 -0.77 15.80
CA PRO A 115 27.95 -1.01 14.40
C PRO A 115 26.97 -2.17 14.25
N SER A 116 26.12 -2.12 13.20
CA SER A 116 25.20 -3.20 12.83
C SER A 116 25.09 -3.34 11.32
N ALA A 117 24.52 -4.46 10.87
CA ALA A 117 24.21 -4.72 9.46
C ALA A 117 22.82 -4.17 9.04
N SER A 118 22.11 -3.47 9.93
CA SER A 118 20.80 -2.88 9.61
C SER A 118 20.92 -1.89 8.45
N PHE A 119 19.90 -1.87 7.60
CA PHE A 119 19.83 -0.99 6.44
C PHE A 119 19.34 0.44 6.78
N GLY A 120 18.80 0.62 7.99
CA GLY A 120 18.20 1.88 8.46
C GLY A 120 16.73 1.99 8.08
N PHE A 121 16.26 3.22 8.02
CA PHE A 121 14.86 3.55 7.75
C PHE A 121 14.56 3.55 6.25
N VAL A 122 13.30 3.34 5.89
CA VAL A 122 12.82 3.46 4.51
C VAL A 122 12.67 4.93 4.14
N ARG A 123 13.13 5.30 2.94
CA ARG A 123 13.11 6.67 2.39
C ARG A 123 12.59 6.66 0.96
N ARG A 124 12.12 7.81 0.49
CA ARG A 124 12.01 8.07 -0.95
C ARG A 124 13.40 8.08 -1.56
N ASP A 125 13.55 7.52 -2.74
CA ASP A 125 14.81 7.66 -3.47
C ASP A 125 14.93 9.09 -4.03
N PRO A 126 16.01 9.81 -3.73
CA PRO A 126 16.18 11.17 -4.23
C PRO A 126 16.47 11.25 -5.75
N LYS A 127 16.78 10.13 -6.40
CA LYS A 127 17.17 10.06 -7.82
C LYS A 127 16.10 9.42 -8.71
N VAL A 128 15.27 8.54 -8.16
CA VAL A 128 14.27 7.77 -8.90
C VAL A 128 12.93 7.89 -8.20
N VAL A 129 12.01 8.63 -8.80
CA VAL A 129 10.70 8.94 -8.21
C VAL A 129 9.95 7.68 -7.78
N GLN A 130 9.85 6.67 -8.65
CA GLN A 130 9.12 5.44 -8.38
C GLN A 130 9.99 4.39 -7.65
N ARG A 131 10.69 4.81 -6.58
CA ARG A 131 11.52 3.89 -5.79
C ARG A 131 11.62 4.33 -4.33
N PHE A 132 11.59 3.33 -3.45
CA PHE A 132 12.00 3.47 -2.06
C PHE A 132 13.39 2.87 -1.85
N VAL A 133 14.14 3.45 -0.91
CA VAL A 133 15.46 2.99 -0.51
C VAL A 133 15.60 3.02 1.01
N PHE A 134 16.52 2.23 1.54
CA PHE A 134 16.96 2.37 2.93
C PHE A 134 18.00 3.46 3.08
N ASP A 135 18.29 3.90 4.32
CA ASP A 135 19.34 4.87 4.63
C ASP A 135 20.72 4.50 4.03
N ASN A 136 21.00 3.23 3.82
CA ASN A 136 22.23 2.74 3.18
C ASN A 136 22.17 2.69 1.64
N GLY A 137 21.11 3.16 1.02
CA GLY A 137 20.92 3.22 -0.43
C GLY A 137 20.41 1.93 -1.09
N ARG A 138 20.22 0.84 -0.33
CA ARG A 138 19.60 -0.38 -0.90
C ARG A 138 18.14 -0.13 -1.22
N THR A 139 17.69 -0.65 -2.35
CA THR A 139 16.27 -0.57 -2.73
C THR A 139 15.38 -1.31 -1.75
N PHE A 140 14.28 -0.70 -1.38
CA PHE A 140 13.14 -1.31 -0.74
C PHE A 140 11.98 -1.37 -1.74
N TYR A 141 11.50 -2.57 -2.04
CA TYR A 141 10.35 -2.79 -2.92
C TYR A 141 9.25 -3.46 -2.09
N PRO A 142 8.17 -2.75 -1.75
CA PRO A 142 7.07 -3.32 -0.97
C PRO A 142 6.43 -4.49 -1.72
N LEU A 143 6.40 -5.65 -1.10
CA LEU A 143 5.73 -6.87 -1.54
C LEU A 143 5.04 -7.49 -0.34
N GLY A 144 3.74 -7.50 -0.31
CA GLY A 144 3.00 -7.99 0.85
C GLY A 144 1.49 -8.05 0.62
N MET A 145 0.76 -7.90 1.70
CA MET A 145 -0.69 -7.85 1.72
C MET A 145 -1.16 -7.02 2.91
N ASP A 146 -2.40 -6.62 2.89
CA ASP A 146 -3.04 -6.11 4.10
C ASP A 146 -3.06 -7.17 5.20
N ALA A 147 -2.98 -6.73 6.43
CA ALA A 147 -3.15 -7.51 7.66
C ALA A 147 -3.84 -6.61 8.68
N ALA A 148 -4.95 -5.97 8.22
CA ALA A 148 -5.53 -4.83 8.89
C ALA A 148 -5.96 -5.12 10.32
N TRP A 149 -6.50 -6.31 10.61
CA TRP A 149 -6.87 -6.77 11.95
C TRP A 149 -6.80 -8.29 12.06
N THR A 150 -6.76 -8.79 13.31
CA THR A 150 -6.87 -10.22 13.58
C THR A 150 -8.33 -10.68 13.49
N ASN A 151 -8.51 -11.90 13.01
CA ASN A 151 -9.81 -12.58 12.89
C ASN A 151 -9.62 -14.10 13.07
N GLN A 152 -10.64 -14.91 12.80
CA GLN A 152 -10.54 -16.36 12.92
C GLN A 152 -9.46 -16.97 12.00
N GLN A 153 -9.26 -16.40 10.81
CA GLN A 153 -8.27 -16.85 9.83
C GLN A 153 -6.85 -16.39 10.18
N MET A 154 -6.73 -15.22 10.79
CA MET A 154 -5.47 -14.67 11.28
C MET A 154 -5.58 -14.33 12.78
N PRO A 155 -5.43 -15.31 13.68
CA PRO A 155 -5.60 -15.08 15.12
C PRO A 155 -4.45 -14.31 15.77
N GLY A 156 -3.38 -14.00 15.05
CA GLY A 156 -2.25 -13.23 15.57
C GLY A 156 -1.25 -12.82 14.51
N TYR A 157 -0.59 -11.68 14.74
CA TYR A 157 0.40 -11.10 13.82
C TYR A 157 1.71 -11.89 13.74
N ALA A 158 2.24 -12.37 14.85
CA ALA A 158 3.53 -13.05 14.86
C ALA A 158 3.56 -14.30 13.97
N PRO A 159 2.60 -15.24 14.01
CA PRO A 159 2.57 -16.36 13.09
C PRO A 159 2.30 -15.94 11.64
N ALA A 160 1.47 -14.91 11.39
CA ALA A 160 1.22 -14.39 10.05
C ALA A 160 2.50 -13.79 9.43
N PHE A 161 3.21 -12.94 10.17
CA PHE A 161 4.46 -12.33 9.71
C PHE A 161 5.58 -13.37 9.49
N ALA A 162 5.63 -14.43 10.28
CA ALA A 162 6.55 -15.54 10.04
C ALA A 162 6.26 -16.26 8.70
N LYS A 163 4.99 -16.46 8.36
CA LYS A 163 4.57 -16.98 7.05
C LYS A 163 4.92 -16.02 5.91
N MET A 164 4.63 -14.73 6.08
CA MET A 164 4.98 -13.68 5.12
C MET A 164 6.48 -13.68 4.83
N ARG A 165 7.33 -13.71 5.88
CA ARG A 165 8.79 -13.82 5.73
C ARG A 165 9.19 -15.06 4.91
N THR A 166 8.61 -16.22 5.19
CA THR A 166 8.90 -17.45 4.45
C THR A 166 8.53 -17.35 2.98
N ALA A 167 7.43 -16.64 2.66
CA ALA A 167 7.01 -16.34 1.31
C ALA A 167 7.79 -15.17 0.66
N GLY A 168 8.76 -14.58 1.37
CA GLY A 168 9.57 -13.47 0.87
C GLY A 168 8.85 -12.13 0.82
N MET A 169 7.72 -12.01 1.51
CA MET A 169 6.98 -10.76 1.70
C MET A 169 7.69 -9.90 2.76
N ASN A 170 7.62 -8.59 2.59
CA ASN A 170 8.31 -7.63 3.45
C ASN A 170 7.45 -6.43 3.87
N TRP A 171 6.16 -6.40 3.54
CA TRP A 171 5.28 -5.28 3.85
C TRP A 171 3.93 -5.76 4.36
N ALA A 172 3.36 -5.01 5.31
CA ALA A 172 1.99 -5.20 5.79
C ALA A 172 1.37 -3.85 6.15
N ARG A 173 0.09 -3.69 5.87
CA ARG A 173 -0.72 -2.56 6.30
C ARG A 173 -1.58 -2.99 7.49
N VAL A 174 -1.48 -2.26 8.60
CA VAL A 174 -2.14 -2.60 9.87
C VAL A 174 -2.91 -1.39 10.38
N TRP A 175 -4.20 -1.58 10.69
CA TRP A 175 -5.11 -0.51 11.09
C TRP A 175 -5.24 -0.40 12.62
N MET A 176 -5.38 0.83 13.10
CA MET A 176 -5.62 1.14 14.51
C MET A 176 -7.11 1.03 14.84
N THR A 177 -7.64 -0.20 14.83
CA THR A 177 -9.06 -0.52 14.98
C THR A 177 -9.45 -0.82 16.41
N TYR A 178 -10.68 -0.43 16.83
CA TYR A 178 -11.19 -0.70 18.17
C TYR A 178 -11.67 -2.14 18.37
N TRP A 179 -12.25 -2.76 17.33
CA TRP A 179 -12.77 -4.13 17.40
C TRP A 179 -11.68 -5.21 17.50
N ASP A 180 -10.45 -4.86 17.24
CA ASP A 180 -9.27 -5.71 17.39
C ASP A 180 -8.34 -5.21 18.52
N GLY A 181 -8.84 -4.37 19.42
CA GLY A 181 -8.11 -3.89 20.60
C GLY A 181 -6.82 -3.14 20.26
N LYS A 182 -6.80 -2.37 19.18
CA LYS A 182 -5.63 -1.58 18.70
C LYS A 182 -5.86 -0.07 18.72
N ASN A 183 -7.11 0.38 18.92
CA ASN A 183 -7.38 1.81 19.04
C ASN A 183 -7.05 2.29 20.46
N LEU A 184 -6.32 3.38 20.58
CA LEU A 184 -5.88 3.93 21.86
C LEU A 184 -6.99 4.65 22.65
N GLU A 185 -8.01 5.15 21.95
CA GLU A 185 -9.06 6.00 22.52
C GLU A 185 -10.38 5.26 22.68
N TRP A 186 -10.49 4.05 22.15
CA TRP A 186 -11.76 3.39 21.95
C TRP A 186 -11.60 1.87 22.00
N THR A 187 -12.46 1.19 22.76
CA THR A 187 -12.50 -0.27 22.89
C THR A 187 -13.81 -0.84 22.34
N SER A 188 -13.87 -2.14 22.11
CA SER A 188 -15.12 -2.82 21.69
C SER A 188 -16.21 -2.79 22.77
N ASP A 189 -15.84 -2.67 24.04
CA ASP A 189 -16.75 -2.46 25.16
C ASP A 189 -16.75 -0.99 25.55
N LYS A 190 -17.81 -0.27 25.22
CA LYS A 190 -17.93 1.18 25.53
C LYS A 190 -17.71 1.52 27.01
N ALA A 191 -18.08 0.60 27.94
CA ALA A 191 -17.88 0.81 29.37
C ALA A 191 -16.40 0.82 29.77
N GLN A 192 -15.54 0.31 28.91
CA GLN A 192 -14.09 0.25 29.12
C GLN A 192 -13.32 1.32 28.35
N ASN A 193 -14.02 2.20 27.63
CA ASN A 193 -13.34 3.28 26.93
C ASN A 193 -12.56 4.13 27.92
N PRO A 194 -11.29 4.45 27.63
CA PRO A 194 -10.56 5.42 28.45
C PRO A 194 -11.26 6.78 28.38
N PRO A 195 -11.14 7.60 29.42
CA PRO A 195 -11.63 8.99 29.37
C PRO A 195 -11.01 9.72 28.17
N ILE A 196 -11.77 10.61 27.53
CA ILE A 196 -11.32 11.39 26.37
C ILE A 196 -9.98 12.08 26.68
N GLY A 197 -9.00 11.91 25.78
CA GLY A 197 -7.63 12.41 25.93
C GLY A 197 -6.72 11.51 26.78
N ARG A 198 -7.17 10.33 27.16
CA ARG A 198 -6.36 9.25 27.75
C ARG A 198 -6.33 8.05 26.82
N TYR A 199 -5.34 7.16 27.00
CA TYR A 199 -5.13 6.05 26.08
C TYR A 199 -5.18 4.70 26.78
N ASP A 200 -5.71 3.70 26.07
CA ASP A 200 -5.75 2.31 26.52
C ASP A 200 -4.35 1.69 26.45
N MET A 201 -3.83 1.31 27.61
CA MET A 201 -2.51 0.69 27.72
C MET A 201 -2.50 -0.77 27.22
N ALA A 202 -3.64 -1.45 27.17
CA ALA A 202 -3.71 -2.78 26.56
C ALA A 202 -3.54 -2.68 25.05
N ALA A 203 -4.22 -1.73 24.40
CA ALA A 203 -4.04 -1.43 22.99
C ALA A 203 -2.60 -0.99 22.67
N ALA A 204 -2.01 -0.13 23.52
CA ALA A 204 -0.62 0.29 23.34
C ALA A 204 0.37 -0.88 23.43
N ARG A 205 0.22 -1.79 24.41
CA ARG A 205 1.05 -3.00 24.53
C ARG A 205 0.82 -4.00 23.38
N ARG A 206 -0.40 -4.07 22.87
CA ARG A 206 -0.69 -4.89 21.67
C ARG A 206 0.10 -4.39 20.45
N TRP A 207 0.14 -3.08 20.23
CA TRP A 207 1.00 -2.49 19.19
C TRP A 207 2.49 -2.76 19.41
N ASP A 208 2.98 -2.71 20.66
CA ASP A 208 4.37 -3.11 20.94
C ASP A 208 4.66 -4.53 20.47
N THR A 209 3.75 -5.47 20.73
CA THR A 209 3.86 -6.87 20.29
C THR A 209 3.85 -6.99 18.76
N ILE A 210 3.02 -6.19 18.08
CA ILE A 210 2.97 -6.16 16.61
C ILE A 210 4.29 -5.65 16.03
N MET A 211 4.81 -4.55 16.57
CA MET A 211 6.07 -3.95 16.10
C MET A 211 7.27 -4.87 16.38
N ASP A 212 7.33 -5.53 17.52
CA ASP A 212 8.36 -6.53 17.83
C ASP A 212 8.26 -7.76 16.91
N ALA A 213 7.04 -8.18 16.54
CA ALA A 213 6.84 -9.26 15.57
C ALA A 213 7.25 -8.84 14.15
N ALA A 214 7.00 -7.60 13.76
CA ALA A 214 7.42 -7.02 12.49
C ALA A 214 8.95 -6.98 12.37
N ASP A 215 9.63 -6.45 13.38
CA ASP A 215 11.09 -6.41 13.47
C ASP A 215 11.71 -7.82 13.37
N LYS A 216 11.21 -8.76 14.15
CA LYS A 216 11.68 -10.15 14.15
C LYS A 216 11.56 -10.84 12.79
N ASN A 217 10.54 -10.50 12.01
CA ASN A 217 10.22 -11.14 10.74
C ASN A 217 10.61 -10.33 9.50
N GLY A 218 11.16 -9.12 9.65
CA GLY A 218 11.56 -8.26 8.53
C GLY A 218 10.35 -7.75 7.73
N VAL A 219 9.21 -7.54 8.39
CA VAL A 219 8.01 -6.96 7.82
C VAL A 219 7.97 -5.47 8.16
N PHE A 220 7.77 -4.63 7.16
CA PHE A 220 7.68 -3.19 7.29
C PHE A 220 6.21 -2.77 7.35
N ILE A 221 5.84 -2.12 8.45
CA ILE A 221 4.44 -1.76 8.71
C ILE A 221 4.11 -0.40 8.09
N GLN A 222 3.03 -0.32 7.33
CA GLN A 222 2.28 0.89 7.09
C GLN A 222 1.18 0.96 8.15
N MET A 223 1.31 1.92 9.09
CA MET A 223 0.39 2.05 10.21
C MET A 223 -0.74 3.02 9.87
N THR A 224 -1.95 2.50 9.71
CA THR A 224 -3.14 3.30 9.45
C THR A 224 -3.71 3.85 10.75
N LEU A 225 -3.63 5.17 10.94
CA LEU A 225 -3.95 5.85 12.19
C LEU A 225 -5.44 6.12 12.37
N GLN A 226 -6.15 6.38 11.28
CA GLN A 226 -7.60 6.63 11.23
C GLN A 226 -8.22 5.88 10.05
N HIS A 227 -9.54 5.69 10.08
CA HIS A 227 -10.31 5.14 8.96
C HIS A 227 -11.72 5.74 8.94
N HIS A 228 -12.42 5.64 7.81
CA HIS A 228 -13.70 6.33 7.58
C HIS A 228 -14.83 5.91 8.53
N GLY A 229 -14.97 4.63 8.84
CA GLY A 229 -16.10 4.11 9.61
C GLY A 229 -16.46 4.89 10.88
N PRO A 230 -15.51 5.26 11.76
CA PRO A 230 -15.75 6.09 12.94
C PRO A 230 -16.33 7.48 12.66
N TYR A 231 -16.25 7.99 11.46
CA TYR A 231 -16.59 9.35 11.09
C TYR A 231 -17.65 9.46 9.99
N THR A 232 -18.46 8.42 9.81
CA THR A 232 -19.59 8.40 8.88
C THR A 232 -20.77 7.59 9.43
N GLU A 233 -21.98 7.93 8.96
CA GLU A 233 -23.22 7.21 9.23
C GLU A 233 -23.65 6.29 8.06
N LYS A 234 -22.87 6.21 6.97
CA LYS A 234 -23.28 5.54 5.72
C LYS A 234 -22.37 4.39 5.30
N THR A 235 -21.09 4.63 5.08
CA THR A 235 -20.17 3.60 4.58
C THR A 235 -19.46 2.92 5.75
N ASP A 236 -19.76 1.63 5.99
CA ASP A 236 -19.22 0.84 7.12
C ASP A 236 -19.29 1.60 8.47
N PRO A 237 -20.47 2.09 8.87
CA PRO A 237 -20.62 3.15 9.86
C PRO A 237 -20.34 2.66 11.27
N ASN A 238 -19.50 3.40 11.97
CA ASN A 238 -19.20 3.20 13.41
C ASN A 238 -19.43 4.48 14.25
N TRP A 239 -19.88 5.57 13.65
CA TRP A 239 -20.09 6.85 14.32
C TRP A 239 -20.95 6.75 15.58
N ARG A 240 -22.02 5.95 15.57
CA ARG A 240 -22.90 5.75 16.73
C ARG A 240 -22.16 5.23 17.97
N ASP A 241 -21.00 4.60 17.77
CA ASP A 241 -20.19 3.99 18.83
C ASP A 241 -18.95 4.83 19.18
N ASN A 242 -18.67 5.88 18.43
CA ASN A 242 -17.51 6.74 18.61
C ASN A 242 -17.59 7.48 19.95
N PRO A 243 -16.54 7.46 20.82
CA PRO A 243 -16.52 8.18 22.09
C PRO A 243 -16.59 9.69 21.95
N PHE A 244 -16.25 10.26 20.80
CA PHE A 244 -16.38 11.71 20.56
C PHE A 244 -17.81 12.15 20.25
N ASN A 245 -18.70 11.20 19.88
CA ASN A 245 -20.11 11.49 19.63
C ASN A 245 -20.81 11.96 20.91
N LYS A 246 -21.55 13.09 20.85
CA LYS A 246 -22.34 13.62 21.97
C LYS A 246 -23.30 12.59 22.56
N ALA A 247 -23.86 11.70 21.73
CA ALA A 247 -24.74 10.62 22.22
C ALA A 247 -24.04 9.63 23.17
N ASN A 248 -22.71 9.55 23.14
CA ASN A 248 -21.90 8.72 24.02
C ASN A 248 -21.18 9.53 25.12
N GLY A 249 -21.59 10.77 25.37
CA GLY A 249 -20.92 11.66 26.31
C GLY A 249 -19.73 12.42 25.75
N GLY A 250 -19.50 12.35 24.46
CA GLY A 250 -18.48 13.11 23.74
C GLY A 250 -18.86 14.58 23.49
N PHE A 251 -18.22 15.21 22.55
CA PHE A 251 -18.36 16.66 22.29
C PHE A 251 -18.70 16.99 20.82
N LEU A 252 -18.59 16.06 19.89
CA LEU A 252 -18.94 16.27 18.46
C LEU A 252 -20.42 15.98 18.23
N ALA A 253 -21.11 16.86 17.51
CA ALA A 253 -22.52 16.69 17.15
C ALA A 253 -22.67 15.82 15.87
N ARG A 254 -21.73 15.96 14.93
CA ARG A 254 -21.73 15.32 13.62
C ARG A 254 -20.39 14.61 13.39
N PRO A 255 -20.36 13.57 12.54
CA PRO A 255 -19.12 12.85 12.22
C PRO A 255 -18.03 13.77 11.62
N ASP A 256 -18.41 14.62 10.69
CA ASP A 256 -17.56 15.55 9.95
C ASP A 256 -17.04 16.74 10.77
N ASP A 257 -17.67 17.05 11.92
CA ASP A 257 -17.12 18.01 12.90
C ASP A 257 -15.68 17.62 13.33
N PHE A 258 -15.31 16.35 13.20
CA PHE A 258 -13.98 15.86 13.53
C PHE A 258 -12.85 16.63 12.83
N PHE A 259 -13.06 17.06 11.58
CA PHE A 259 -12.04 17.74 10.80
C PHE A 259 -11.87 19.23 11.17
N ILE A 260 -12.90 19.85 11.73
CA ILE A 260 -12.93 21.30 12.01
C ILE A 260 -12.89 21.65 13.48
N ASP A 261 -13.41 20.79 14.36
CA ASP A 261 -13.46 21.07 15.80
C ASP A 261 -12.04 21.16 16.39
N SER A 262 -11.76 22.28 17.08
CA SER A 262 -10.43 22.59 17.61
C SER A 262 -9.97 21.60 18.67
N ARG A 263 -10.91 21.04 19.47
CA ARG A 263 -10.62 20.04 20.51
C ARG A 263 -10.31 18.68 19.86
N ALA A 264 -11.07 18.27 18.84
CA ALA A 264 -10.81 17.04 18.10
C ALA A 264 -9.42 17.08 17.46
N ARG A 265 -9.08 18.18 16.80
CA ARG A 265 -7.76 18.41 16.17
C ARG A 265 -6.63 18.40 17.21
N LEU A 266 -6.81 19.04 18.37
CA LEU A 266 -5.83 19.00 19.45
C LEU A 266 -5.62 17.59 19.99
N LEU A 267 -6.70 16.86 20.27
CA LEU A 267 -6.63 15.47 20.76
C LEU A 267 -5.95 14.55 19.75
N THR A 268 -6.21 14.75 18.44
CA THR A 268 -5.54 14.00 17.37
C THR A 268 -4.04 14.27 17.34
N ARG A 269 -3.61 15.53 17.45
CA ARG A 269 -2.17 15.88 17.55
C ARG A 269 -1.52 15.23 18.77
N ASN A 270 -2.16 15.29 19.93
CA ASN A 270 -1.64 14.68 21.16
C ASN A 270 -1.52 13.16 21.01
N LYS A 271 -2.51 12.51 20.37
CA LYS A 271 -2.46 11.08 20.04
C LYS A 271 -1.30 10.76 19.10
N TYR A 272 -1.11 11.53 18.03
CA TYR A 272 -0.02 11.30 17.08
C TYR A 272 1.35 11.51 17.71
N ARG A 273 1.50 12.52 18.58
CA ARG A 273 2.72 12.67 19.39
C ARG A 273 2.99 11.42 20.25
N TYR A 274 1.98 10.89 20.92
CA TYR A 274 2.12 9.67 21.72
C TYR A 274 2.51 8.45 20.86
N ILE A 275 1.89 8.30 19.70
CA ILE A 275 2.17 7.24 18.73
C ILE A 275 3.62 7.32 18.25
N VAL A 276 4.06 8.49 17.84
CA VAL A 276 5.44 8.73 17.39
C VAL A 276 6.43 8.50 18.53
N ALA A 277 6.18 9.02 19.74
CA ALA A 277 7.03 8.80 20.91
C ALA A 277 7.21 7.30 21.22
N ARG A 278 6.16 6.49 21.04
CA ARG A 278 6.17 5.06 21.38
C ARG A 278 6.74 4.18 20.27
N TRP A 279 6.45 4.46 18.99
CA TRP A 279 6.81 3.57 17.86
C TRP A 279 7.69 4.20 16.79
N GLY A 280 7.88 5.51 16.79
CA GLY A 280 8.72 6.20 15.81
C GLY A 280 10.22 5.87 15.89
N TYR A 281 10.66 5.04 16.81
CA TYR A 281 12.01 4.48 16.84
C TYR A 281 12.22 3.37 15.79
N SER A 282 11.15 2.72 15.33
CA SER A 282 11.24 1.43 14.64
C SER A 282 11.62 1.59 13.17
N THR A 283 12.72 0.97 12.75
CA THR A 283 13.08 0.88 11.33
C THR A 283 12.13 -0.01 10.52
N HIS A 284 11.30 -0.82 11.20
CA HIS A 284 10.25 -1.65 10.59
C HIS A 284 8.88 -0.96 10.52
N LEU A 285 8.84 0.34 10.79
CA LEU A 285 7.76 1.21 10.39
C LEU A 285 8.14 1.84 9.05
N MET A 286 7.41 1.52 7.98
CA MET A 286 7.62 2.17 6.69
C MET A 286 7.06 3.59 6.69
N GLY A 287 5.86 3.75 7.21
CA GLY A 287 5.20 5.05 7.20
C GLY A 287 3.92 5.12 8.00
N TRP A 288 3.51 6.34 8.26
CA TRP A 288 2.28 6.75 8.90
C TRP A 288 1.22 7.01 7.84
N GLU A 289 0.16 6.24 7.83
CA GLU A 289 -1.03 6.53 7.03
C GLU A 289 -2.01 7.32 7.88
N LEU A 290 -2.23 8.58 7.52
CA LEU A 290 -3.07 9.48 8.33
C LEU A 290 -4.52 9.02 8.36
N PHE A 291 -5.05 8.56 7.22
CA PHE A 291 -6.45 8.18 7.09
C PHE A 291 -6.66 7.14 5.98
N ASN A 292 -7.48 6.13 6.25
CA ASN A 292 -7.97 5.21 5.24
C ASN A 292 -9.27 5.74 4.64
N GLU A 293 -9.28 5.89 3.30
CA GLU A 293 -10.48 6.13 2.47
C GLU A 293 -11.40 7.24 3.00
N VAL A 294 -10.81 8.39 3.31
CA VAL A 294 -11.54 9.54 3.85
C VAL A 294 -12.65 10.04 2.91
N GLN A 295 -12.55 9.76 1.60
CA GLN A 295 -13.60 10.05 0.62
C GLN A 295 -14.92 9.31 0.90
N ASN A 296 -14.90 8.24 1.70
CA ASN A 296 -16.09 7.50 2.12
C ASN A 296 -16.86 8.18 3.28
N ILE A 297 -16.36 9.31 3.79
CA ILE A 297 -17.08 10.16 4.74
C ILE A 297 -18.00 11.08 3.94
N THR A 298 -19.21 10.60 3.64
CA THR A 298 -20.15 11.31 2.77
C THR A 298 -20.60 12.65 3.34
N GLU A 299 -20.59 12.80 4.66
CA GLU A 299 -20.93 14.01 5.40
C GLU A 299 -19.95 15.16 5.09
N ALA A 300 -18.67 14.84 4.87
CA ALA A 300 -17.62 15.81 4.59
C ALA A 300 -17.47 16.19 3.09
N GLN A 301 -18.19 15.52 2.19
CA GLN A 301 -18.01 15.74 0.74
C GLN A 301 -18.36 17.16 0.27
N SER A 302 -19.33 17.81 0.91
CA SER A 302 -19.74 19.19 0.54
C SER A 302 -18.71 20.26 0.96
N HIS A 303 -17.75 19.92 1.84
CA HIS A 303 -16.71 20.80 2.35
C HIS A 303 -15.38 20.09 2.48
N PHE A 304 -15.01 19.31 1.47
CA PHE A 304 -13.83 18.46 1.44
C PHE A 304 -12.51 19.23 1.64
N GLU A 305 -12.52 20.55 1.45
CA GLU A 305 -11.37 21.41 1.75
C GLU A 305 -10.97 21.35 3.24
N ASP A 306 -11.92 21.18 4.15
CA ASP A 306 -11.64 21.01 5.58
C ASP A 306 -10.89 19.71 5.84
N VAL A 307 -11.23 18.63 5.12
CA VAL A 307 -10.50 17.36 5.15
C VAL A 307 -9.06 17.54 4.65
N VAL A 308 -8.88 18.28 3.56
CA VAL A 308 -7.56 18.60 3.01
C VAL A 308 -6.72 19.40 4.00
N ASN A 309 -7.30 20.40 4.63
CA ASN A 309 -6.62 21.23 5.64
C ASN A 309 -6.25 20.43 6.88
N TRP A 310 -7.14 19.54 7.34
CA TRP A 310 -6.85 18.60 8.42
C TRP A 310 -5.64 17.71 8.11
N HIS A 311 -5.59 17.13 6.91
CA HIS A 311 -4.46 16.29 6.49
C HIS A 311 -3.13 17.05 6.48
N LYS A 312 -3.12 18.30 5.96
CA LYS A 312 -1.94 19.16 6.01
C LYS A 312 -1.46 19.39 7.43
N GLU A 313 -2.38 19.73 8.33
CA GLU A 313 -2.07 19.95 9.74
C GLU A 313 -1.53 18.69 10.42
N MET A 314 -2.18 17.55 10.22
CA MET A 314 -1.79 16.29 10.85
C MET A 314 -0.45 15.75 10.29
N ALA A 315 -0.20 15.92 9.00
CA ALA A 315 1.11 15.59 8.40
C ALA A 315 2.23 16.42 9.03
N LEU A 316 2.02 17.73 9.21
CA LEU A 316 2.98 18.60 9.89
C LEU A 316 3.18 18.22 11.36
N ALA A 317 2.11 17.86 12.07
CA ALA A 317 2.19 17.43 13.46
C ALA A 317 3.01 16.15 13.64
N VAL A 318 2.77 15.14 12.78
CA VAL A 318 3.57 13.90 12.80
C VAL A 318 5.03 14.19 12.50
N ARG A 319 5.31 14.96 11.44
CA ARG A 319 6.70 15.30 11.03
C ARG A 319 7.46 16.10 12.08
N ALA A 320 6.77 16.93 12.86
CA ALA A 320 7.40 17.72 13.93
C ALA A 320 7.89 16.85 15.09
N GLU A 321 7.22 15.75 15.37
CA GLU A 321 7.55 14.85 16.48
C GLU A 321 8.47 13.68 16.03
N ASP A 322 8.45 13.32 14.74
CA ASP A 322 9.17 12.16 14.20
C ASP A 322 10.59 12.52 13.74
N ILE A 323 11.54 12.43 14.65
CA ILE A 323 12.96 12.70 14.38
C ILE A 323 13.60 11.75 13.36
N ASN A 324 12.98 10.60 13.14
CA ASN A 324 13.45 9.58 12.19
C ASN A 324 12.88 9.79 10.79
N HIS A 325 11.95 10.73 10.62
CA HIS A 325 11.36 11.11 9.34
C HIS A 325 10.81 9.91 8.56
N HIS A 326 9.98 9.09 9.21
CA HIS A 326 9.21 8.06 8.51
C HIS A 326 8.30 8.71 7.46
N LEU A 327 7.98 7.95 6.43
CA LEU A 327 7.12 8.40 5.35
C LEU A 327 5.72 8.69 5.88
N VAL A 328 5.07 9.71 5.33
CA VAL A 328 3.68 10.09 5.66
C VAL A 328 2.84 9.98 4.40
N THR A 329 1.71 9.29 4.49
CA THR A 329 0.77 9.06 3.41
C THR A 329 -0.67 9.13 3.89
N THR A 330 -1.60 9.04 2.96
CA THR A 330 -3.02 8.77 3.19
C THR A 330 -3.53 7.95 2.01
N SER A 331 -4.56 7.13 2.19
CA SER A 331 -5.18 6.52 1.02
C SER A 331 -6.07 7.55 0.34
N ASN A 332 -5.85 7.72 -0.95
CA ASN A 332 -6.59 8.62 -1.79
C ASN A 332 -7.17 7.85 -3.00
N SER A 333 -8.17 8.40 -3.59
CA SER A 333 -8.67 8.02 -4.91
C SER A 333 -7.79 8.65 -6.01
N PRO A 334 -8.09 8.44 -7.29
CA PRO A 334 -7.18 8.70 -8.42
C PRO A 334 -6.55 10.09 -8.49
N ALA A 335 -5.68 10.27 -9.46
CA ALA A 335 -4.73 11.37 -9.69
C ALA A 335 -5.27 12.83 -9.57
N ASP A 336 -6.57 13.03 -9.59
CA ASP A 336 -7.20 14.35 -9.42
C ASP A 336 -7.60 14.67 -7.98
N ASP A 337 -7.37 13.75 -7.03
CA ASP A 337 -7.69 13.95 -5.63
C ASP A 337 -6.85 15.10 -5.05
N PRO A 338 -7.48 16.10 -4.40
CA PRO A 338 -6.77 17.17 -3.72
C PRO A 338 -5.73 16.69 -2.70
N LEU A 339 -5.91 15.50 -2.10
CA LEU A 339 -4.98 14.91 -1.13
C LEU A 339 -3.65 14.49 -1.76
N ALA A 340 -3.62 14.10 -3.03
CA ALA A 340 -2.37 13.81 -3.74
C ALA A 340 -1.45 15.05 -3.87
N LYS A 341 -2.00 16.26 -3.71
CA LYS A 341 -1.31 17.54 -3.93
C LYS A 341 -0.83 18.24 -2.65
N ILE A 342 -1.00 17.62 -1.48
CA ILE A 342 -0.65 18.28 -0.19
C ILE A 342 0.78 18.02 0.27
N GLY A 343 1.63 17.37 -0.53
CA GLY A 343 3.03 17.14 -0.21
C GLY A 343 3.27 15.98 0.76
N LEU A 344 2.47 14.92 0.64
CA LEU A 344 2.75 13.63 1.28
C LEU A 344 3.96 12.94 0.62
N ASP A 345 4.52 11.93 1.29
CA ASP A 345 5.77 11.32 0.85
C ASP A 345 5.57 10.29 -0.26
N TYR A 346 4.40 9.67 -0.32
CA TYR A 346 4.00 8.77 -1.41
C TYR A 346 2.48 8.69 -1.52
N ASP A 347 2.02 8.38 -2.72
CA ASP A 347 0.62 8.14 -3.02
C ASP A 347 0.31 6.65 -2.95
N GLN A 348 -0.91 6.35 -2.56
CA GLN A 348 -1.45 5.01 -2.58
C GLN A 348 -2.89 5.04 -3.09
N VAL A 349 -3.21 4.11 -3.97
CA VAL A 349 -4.57 3.95 -4.50
C VAL A 349 -5.18 2.66 -4.02
N HIS A 350 -6.50 2.66 -3.86
CA HIS A 350 -7.30 1.48 -3.58
C HIS A 350 -8.19 1.17 -4.78
N THR A 351 -8.38 -0.11 -5.09
CA THR A 351 -9.16 -0.50 -6.25
C THR A 351 -9.76 -1.90 -6.13
N TYR A 352 -10.98 -2.05 -6.66
CA TYR A 352 -11.69 -3.32 -6.68
C TYR A 352 -12.31 -3.58 -8.06
N PRO A 353 -11.50 -3.68 -9.14
CA PRO A 353 -12.00 -3.86 -10.49
C PRO A 353 -12.40 -5.30 -10.77
N SER A 354 -13.22 -5.51 -11.79
CA SER A 354 -13.50 -6.84 -12.34
C SER A 354 -12.31 -7.43 -13.10
N ASP A 355 -11.48 -6.57 -13.71
CA ASP A 355 -10.25 -6.93 -14.44
C ASP A 355 -9.05 -6.18 -13.85
N ILE A 356 -8.35 -6.85 -12.96
CA ILE A 356 -7.18 -6.29 -12.28
C ILE A 356 -5.99 -6.11 -13.23
N VAL A 357 -5.88 -6.92 -14.27
CA VAL A 357 -4.80 -6.81 -15.25
C VAL A 357 -4.93 -5.51 -16.05
N SER A 358 -6.12 -5.20 -16.53
CA SER A 358 -6.41 -3.94 -17.21
C SER A 358 -6.16 -2.73 -16.32
N PHE A 359 -6.49 -2.81 -15.02
CA PHE A 359 -6.18 -1.76 -14.06
C PHE A 359 -4.68 -1.48 -13.97
N PHE A 360 -3.85 -2.52 -13.72
CA PHE A 360 -2.39 -2.32 -13.61
C PHE A 360 -1.75 -1.95 -14.94
N ALA A 361 -2.26 -2.42 -16.06
CA ALA A 361 -1.80 -2.01 -17.39
C ALA A 361 -2.05 -0.52 -17.67
N ALA A 362 -3.10 0.05 -17.09
CA ALA A 362 -3.44 1.46 -17.20
C ALA A 362 -2.67 2.37 -16.23
N GLN A 363 -2.00 1.82 -15.21
CA GLN A 363 -1.26 2.61 -14.23
C GLN A 363 -0.13 3.42 -14.90
N ARG A 364 0.01 4.65 -14.45
CA ARG A 364 1.09 5.56 -14.83
C ARG A 364 1.82 6.00 -13.56
N GLY A 365 3.10 6.35 -13.71
CA GLY A 365 3.85 6.92 -12.61
C GLY A 365 3.28 8.28 -12.18
N ALA A 366 3.50 8.64 -10.93
CA ALA A 366 3.17 9.93 -10.35
C ALA A 366 4.44 10.72 -10.04
N ASP A 367 4.30 11.98 -9.61
CA ASP A 367 5.42 12.86 -9.21
C ASP A 367 6.03 12.46 -7.84
N VAL A 368 5.36 11.55 -7.14
CA VAL A 368 5.84 10.90 -5.91
C VAL A 368 5.79 9.39 -6.09
N PRO A 369 6.48 8.58 -5.26
CA PRO A 369 6.31 7.14 -5.30
C PRO A 369 4.84 6.75 -5.19
N LEU A 370 4.38 5.87 -6.07
CA LEU A 370 3.01 5.39 -6.12
C LEU A 370 3.00 3.86 -6.07
N PHE A 371 2.12 3.27 -5.30
CA PHE A 371 1.73 1.87 -5.43
C PHE A 371 0.29 1.64 -4.97
N THR A 372 -0.30 0.53 -5.37
CA THR A 372 -1.66 0.16 -4.97
C THR A 372 -1.60 -0.54 -3.62
N ALA A 373 -1.93 0.19 -2.55
CA ALA A 373 -1.82 -0.30 -1.18
C ALA A 373 -3.00 -1.16 -0.73
N GLU A 374 -4.06 -1.20 -1.55
CA GLU A 374 -5.23 -2.05 -1.28
C GLU A 374 -5.91 -2.41 -2.60
N TRP A 375 -6.09 -3.70 -2.85
CA TRP A 375 -6.85 -4.17 -4.01
C TRP A 375 -7.47 -5.54 -3.79
N GLY A 376 -8.52 -5.81 -4.55
CA GLY A 376 -9.23 -7.07 -4.56
C GLY A 376 -10.25 -7.15 -5.69
N PRO A 377 -11.01 -8.25 -5.83
CA PRO A 377 -12.06 -8.34 -6.82
C PRO A 377 -13.27 -7.48 -6.43
N GLY A 378 -13.89 -6.81 -7.42
CA GLY A 378 -15.11 -6.03 -7.22
C GLY A 378 -16.31 -6.88 -6.75
N ASN A 379 -16.33 -8.16 -7.11
CA ASN A 379 -17.28 -9.12 -6.56
C ASN A 379 -16.53 -10.28 -5.87
N ALA A 380 -16.21 -10.08 -4.59
CA ALA A 380 -15.47 -11.06 -3.81
C ALA A 380 -16.13 -12.45 -3.75
N ARG A 381 -17.46 -12.54 -3.78
CA ARG A 381 -18.16 -13.82 -3.72
C ARG A 381 -17.98 -14.67 -4.98
N ARG A 382 -17.86 -14.01 -6.15
CA ARG A 382 -17.72 -14.67 -7.46
C ARG A 382 -16.25 -14.81 -7.88
N ASP A 383 -15.48 -13.78 -7.69
CA ASP A 383 -14.18 -13.61 -8.37
C ASP A 383 -12.98 -13.86 -7.45
N MET A 384 -13.22 -14.23 -6.17
CA MET A 384 -12.17 -14.56 -5.20
C MET A 384 -11.52 -15.90 -5.53
N THR A 385 -10.45 -15.85 -6.30
CA THR A 385 -9.70 -17.03 -6.72
C THR A 385 -8.20 -16.82 -6.61
N GLU A 386 -7.43 -17.91 -6.51
CA GLU A 386 -5.96 -17.85 -6.57
C GLU A 386 -5.47 -17.22 -7.89
N SER A 387 -6.18 -17.48 -9.00
CA SER A 387 -5.85 -16.88 -10.30
C SER A 387 -6.03 -15.37 -10.30
N PHE A 388 -7.04 -14.84 -9.62
CA PHE A 388 -7.23 -13.39 -9.49
C PHE A 388 -6.08 -12.74 -8.69
N LEU A 389 -5.68 -13.35 -7.57
CA LEU A 389 -4.50 -12.93 -6.82
C LEU A 389 -3.25 -12.99 -7.69
N HIS A 390 -3.04 -14.11 -8.38
CA HIS A 390 -1.90 -14.31 -9.28
C HIS A 390 -1.81 -13.20 -10.33
N ASP A 391 -2.91 -12.96 -11.04
CA ASP A 391 -2.98 -11.99 -12.13
C ASP A 391 -2.72 -10.56 -11.63
N GLY A 392 -3.31 -10.19 -10.49
CA GLY A 392 -3.07 -8.88 -9.88
C GLY A 392 -1.62 -8.71 -9.41
N LEU A 393 -1.05 -9.73 -8.80
CA LEU A 393 0.34 -9.68 -8.35
C LEU A 393 1.30 -9.50 -9.54
N TRP A 394 1.20 -10.35 -10.58
CA TRP A 394 2.11 -10.29 -11.72
C TRP A 394 1.91 -9.06 -12.59
N SER A 395 0.68 -8.62 -12.82
CA SER A 395 0.42 -7.36 -13.54
C SER A 395 0.94 -6.14 -12.77
N SER A 396 0.81 -6.12 -11.43
CA SER A 396 1.35 -5.04 -10.60
C SER A 396 2.88 -4.95 -10.66
N LEU A 397 3.58 -6.08 -10.77
CA LEU A 397 5.04 -6.09 -10.95
C LEU A 397 5.47 -5.43 -12.27
N MET A 398 4.61 -5.45 -13.28
CA MET A 398 4.88 -4.83 -14.59
C MET A 398 4.44 -3.37 -14.67
N ALA A 399 3.66 -2.89 -13.71
CA ALA A 399 3.29 -1.48 -13.62
C ALA A 399 4.49 -0.59 -13.25
N PRO A 400 4.55 0.68 -13.73
CA PRO A 400 5.65 1.60 -13.42
C PRO A 400 5.48 2.24 -12.04
N THR A 401 5.32 1.42 -11.00
CA THR A 401 5.02 1.80 -9.62
C THR A 401 6.15 1.44 -8.67
N ALA A 402 6.19 2.07 -7.50
CA ALA A 402 7.24 1.92 -6.50
C ALA A 402 7.17 0.61 -5.69
N GLY A 403 6.10 -0.17 -5.83
CA GLY A 403 5.89 -1.44 -5.14
C GLY A 403 4.92 -2.34 -5.89
N ALA A 404 4.81 -3.59 -5.49
CA ALA A 404 3.75 -4.49 -5.93
C ALA A 404 2.38 -3.98 -5.45
N GLY A 405 1.31 -4.43 -6.06
CA GLY A 405 -0.04 -4.26 -5.51
C GLY A 405 -0.22 -5.10 -4.25
N GLN A 406 -0.84 -4.52 -3.22
CA GLN A 406 -1.02 -5.14 -1.91
C GLN A 406 -2.46 -5.65 -1.78
N PHE A 407 -2.63 -6.96 -1.64
CA PHE A 407 -3.94 -7.61 -1.66
C PHE A 407 -4.68 -7.42 -0.33
N TRP A 408 -5.95 -7.00 -0.40
CA TRP A 408 -6.77 -6.73 0.78
C TRP A 408 -7.16 -7.99 1.56
N TYR A 409 -7.46 -9.09 0.88
CA TYR A 409 -8.08 -10.27 1.48
C TYR A 409 -7.06 -11.24 2.08
N TRP A 410 -6.32 -10.81 3.13
CA TRP A 410 -5.43 -11.70 3.90
C TRP A 410 -6.16 -12.90 4.50
N ASP A 411 -7.45 -12.73 4.81
CA ASP A 411 -8.34 -13.77 5.31
C ASP A 411 -8.70 -14.84 4.25
N GLN A 412 -8.31 -14.65 3.01
CA GLN A 412 -8.35 -15.66 1.95
C GLN A 412 -6.97 -16.27 1.68
N VAL A 413 -5.92 -15.45 1.68
CA VAL A 413 -4.55 -15.92 1.46
C VAL A 413 -4.14 -16.95 2.52
N ILE A 414 -4.49 -16.69 3.77
CA ILE A 414 -4.06 -17.52 4.92
C ILE A 414 -4.72 -18.90 4.90
N PRO A 415 -6.05 -19.06 4.88
CA PRO A 415 -6.70 -20.37 4.92
C PRO A 415 -6.48 -21.18 3.65
N HIS A 416 -6.39 -20.54 2.49
CA HIS A 416 -6.15 -21.23 1.21
C HIS A 416 -4.67 -21.47 0.93
N ALA A 417 -3.77 -21.01 1.81
CA ALA A 417 -2.32 -21.16 1.70
C ALA A 417 -1.74 -20.66 0.36
N TRP A 418 -2.21 -19.52 -0.17
CA TRP A 418 -1.74 -18.91 -1.42
C TRP A 418 -0.35 -18.28 -1.33
N TRP A 419 0.41 -18.63 -0.32
CA TRP A 419 1.79 -18.19 -0.11
C TRP A 419 2.75 -18.45 -1.27
N PRO A 420 2.60 -19.55 -2.08
CA PRO A 420 3.46 -19.79 -3.23
C PRO A 420 3.42 -18.67 -4.28
N GLN A 421 2.32 -17.94 -4.42
CA GLN A 421 2.20 -16.82 -5.33
C GLN A 421 3.18 -15.70 -4.97
N TYR A 422 3.23 -15.34 -3.69
CA TYR A 422 4.20 -14.36 -3.18
C TYR A 422 5.65 -14.86 -3.21
N ALA A 423 5.86 -16.14 -2.90
CA ALA A 423 7.18 -16.74 -2.95
C ALA A 423 7.75 -16.72 -4.38
N SER A 424 6.90 -16.98 -5.38
CA SER A 424 7.26 -16.91 -6.79
C SER A 424 7.61 -15.47 -7.20
N ALA A 425 6.75 -14.50 -6.89
CA ALA A 425 7.00 -13.08 -7.16
C ALA A 425 8.29 -12.58 -6.48
N SER A 426 8.50 -12.91 -5.21
CA SER A 426 9.73 -12.58 -4.47
C SER A 426 10.97 -13.24 -5.08
N GLY A 427 10.85 -14.50 -5.52
CA GLY A 427 11.92 -15.23 -6.22
C GLY A 427 12.34 -14.54 -7.50
N PHE A 428 11.34 -14.14 -8.31
CA PHE A 428 11.54 -13.37 -9.54
C PHE A 428 12.25 -12.03 -9.28
N LEU A 429 11.74 -11.24 -8.35
CA LEU A 429 12.33 -9.94 -7.99
C LEU A 429 13.78 -10.05 -7.53
N ARG A 430 14.13 -11.09 -6.77
CA ARG A 430 15.50 -11.35 -6.30
C ARG A 430 16.40 -11.85 -7.42
N LEU A 431 15.95 -12.85 -8.18
CA LEU A 431 16.75 -13.50 -9.24
C LEU A 431 17.13 -12.50 -10.32
N PHE A 432 16.21 -11.64 -10.70
CA PHE A 432 16.41 -10.64 -11.73
C PHE A 432 16.88 -9.31 -11.19
N SER A 433 17.09 -9.19 -9.88
CA SER A 433 17.60 -7.97 -9.23
C SER A 433 16.83 -6.70 -9.64
N VAL A 434 15.51 -6.82 -9.81
CA VAL A 434 14.64 -5.78 -10.38
C VAL A 434 14.81 -4.43 -9.65
N GLY A 435 15.05 -4.46 -8.35
CA GLY A 435 15.30 -3.25 -7.56
C GLY A 435 16.61 -2.53 -7.89
N HIS A 436 17.56 -3.14 -8.61
CA HIS A 436 18.83 -2.51 -8.99
C HIS A 436 18.73 -1.70 -10.29
N TYR A 437 17.64 -1.84 -11.04
CA TYR A 437 17.43 -1.11 -12.29
C TYR A 437 16.56 0.13 -12.02
N PRO A 438 17.17 1.33 -11.87
CA PRO A 438 16.41 2.56 -11.71
C PRO A 438 15.77 2.96 -13.04
N GLY A 439 14.55 3.44 -12.99
CA GLY A 439 13.90 4.04 -14.14
C GLY A 439 13.25 3.07 -15.13
N LEU A 440 12.88 1.85 -14.69
CA LEU A 440 12.05 0.98 -15.51
C LEU A 440 10.67 1.63 -15.73
N ALA A 441 10.46 2.12 -16.97
CA ALA A 441 9.19 2.73 -17.40
C ALA A 441 8.29 1.68 -18.08
N ALA A 442 6.99 1.96 -18.13
CA ALA A 442 6.06 1.11 -18.87
C ALA A 442 6.48 1.00 -20.35
N LEU A 443 6.53 -0.21 -20.86
CA LEU A 443 6.70 -0.48 -22.28
C LEU A 443 5.36 -0.89 -22.89
N SER A 444 5.24 -0.76 -24.21
CA SER A 444 4.07 -1.21 -24.98
C SER A 444 4.45 -2.44 -25.82
N PRO A 445 4.53 -3.63 -25.22
CA PRO A 445 4.92 -4.82 -25.94
C PRO A 445 3.89 -5.18 -27.01
N ARG A 446 4.37 -5.75 -28.12
CA ARG A 446 3.52 -6.37 -29.15
C ARG A 446 3.68 -7.87 -29.07
N VAL A 447 2.64 -8.58 -29.47
CA VAL A 447 2.67 -10.04 -29.55
C VAL A 447 2.29 -10.44 -30.98
N ARG A 448 3.11 -11.26 -31.61
CA ARG A 448 2.79 -11.87 -32.93
C ARG A 448 2.50 -13.35 -32.74
N THR A 449 1.56 -13.85 -33.52
CA THR A 449 1.25 -15.27 -33.58
C THR A 449 1.16 -15.70 -35.06
N THR A 450 1.47 -16.95 -35.33
CA THR A 450 1.22 -17.60 -36.63
C THR A 450 -0.08 -18.41 -36.62
N GLY A 451 -0.76 -18.46 -35.45
CA GLY A 451 -2.02 -19.16 -35.27
C GLY A 451 -3.24 -18.28 -35.46
N THR A 452 -4.40 -18.85 -35.18
CA THR A 452 -5.69 -18.14 -35.21
C THR A 452 -5.71 -17.04 -34.17
N LEU A 453 -6.27 -15.87 -34.52
CA LEU A 453 -6.54 -14.78 -33.58
C LEU A 453 -7.65 -15.19 -32.60
N GLY A 454 -7.50 -14.78 -31.36
CA GLY A 454 -8.49 -14.94 -30.31
C GLY A 454 -9.28 -13.65 -30.07
N ASP A 455 -10.21 -13.70 -29.13
CA ASP A 455 -10.98 -12.53 -28.73
C ASP A 455 -10.11 -11.53 -27.96
N LEU A 456 -10.29 -10.25 -28.26
CA LEU A 456 -9.79 -9.16 -27.41
C LEU A 456 -10.89 -8.84 -26.39
N SER A 457 -10.66 -9.19 -25.14
CA SER A 457 -11.54 -8.88 -24.01
C SER A 457 -10.96 -7.76 -23.20
N LEU A 458 -11.78 -6.76 -22.82
CA LEU A 458 -11.39 -5.55 -22.11
C LEU A 458 -12.44 -5.20 -21.05
N THR A 459 -11.99 -4.76 -19.89
CA THR A 459 -12.88 -4.16 -18.89
C THR A 459 -12.37 -2.77 -18.54
N PRO A 460 -13.20 -1.71 -18.61
CA PRO A 460 -12.81 -0.38 -18.19
C PRO A 460 -12.34 -0.41 -16.72
N PRO A 461 -11.14 0.14 -16.40
CA PRO A 461 -10.58 0.06 -15.06
C PRO A 461 -11.15 1.09 -14.08
N GLY A 462 -11.81 2.13 -14.58
CA GLY A 462 -12.43 3.16 -13.75
C GLY A 462 -13.73 2.68 -13.09
N GLY A 463 -14.12 3.36 -12.01
CA GLY A 463 -15.38 3.15 -11.29
C GLY A 463 -16.45 4.17 -11.66
N PHE A 464 -17.14 4.70 -10.63
CA PHE A 464 -18.09 5.82 -10.73
C PHE A 464 -17.31 7.15 -10.71
N GLU A 465 -16.64 7.45 -11.81
CA GLU A 465 -15.78 8.64 -11.95
C GLU A 465 -16.04 9.35 -13.28
N LYS A 466 -15.51 10.56 -13.42
CA LYS A 466 -15.64 11.34 -14.65
C LYS A 466 -14.79 10.73 -15.76
N ALA A 467 -15.38 10.55 -16.94
CA ALA A 467 -14.65 10.15 -18.13
C ALA A 467 -13.66 11.25 -18.53
N THR A 468 -12.38 10.90 -18.60
CA THR A 468 -11.29 11.80 -19.06
C THR A 468 -10.75 11.38 -20.42
N ARG A 469 -11.17 10.23 -20.93
CA ARG A 469 -10.84 9.70 -22.26
C ARG A 469 -12.11 9.45 -23.06
N GLU A 470 -12.15 9.99 -24.27
CA GLU A 470 -13.29 9.82 -25.19
C GLU A 470 -12.99 8.85 -26.34
N THR A 471 -11.72 8.58 -26.64
CA THR A 471 -11.31 7.68 -27.73
C THR A 471 -10.30 6.66 -27.29
N VAL A 472 -10.57 5.40 -27.61
CA VAL A 472 -9.71 4.24 -27.35
C VAL A 472 -9.35 3.60 -28.69
N THR A 473 -8.06 3.46 -28.97
CA THR A 473 -7.59 2.74 -30.16
C THR A 473 -7.32 1.29 -29.80
N LEU A 474 -7.96 0.36 -30.49
CA LEU A 474 -7.72 -1.07 -30.41
C LEU A 474 -6.81 -1.50 -31.56
N SER A 475 -5.83 -2.35 -31.29
CA SER A 475 -4.88 -2.84 -32.30
C SER A 475 -4.86 -4.37 -32.35
N PRO A 476 -4.89 -4.95 -33.55
CA PRO A 476 -4.81 -6.42 -33.68
C PRO A 476 -3.39 -6.98 -33.44
N ASP A 477 -2.40 -6.14 -33.16
CA ASP A 477 -1.01 -6.54 -32.94
C ASP A 477 -0.70 -6.98 -31.48
N GLY A 478 -1.72 -7.19 -30.69
CA GLY A 478 -1.62 -7.72 -29.33
C GLY A 478 -1.23 -6.71 -28.26
N ARG A 479 -1.04 -5.43 -28.60
CA ARG A 479 -0.85 -4.38 -27.59
C ARG A 479 -2.05 -4.31 -26.66
N THR A 480 -1.77 -4.11 -25.38
CA THR A 480 -2.84 -3.81 -24.40
C THR A 480 -3.34 -2.38 -24.66
N PRO A 481 -4.64 -2.20 -24.93
CA PRO A 481 -5.21 -0.87 -25.13
C PRO A 481 -5.09 -0.03 -23.85
N ASP A 482 -4.90 1.27 -24.01
CA ASP A 482 -4.93 2.21 -22.90
C ASP A 482 -6.38 2.61 -22.60
N LEU A 483 -6.93 2.05 -21.54
CA LEU A 483 -8.27 2.35 -21.02
C LEU A 483 -8.26 3.36 -19.87
N SER A 484 -7.12 3.95 -19.51
CA SER A 484 -7.07 4.97 -18.46
C SER A 484 -8.04 6.11 -18.76
N GLY A 485 -8.83 6.53 -17.76
CA GLY A 485 -9.85 7.55 -17.90
C GLY A 485 -11.15 7.10 -18.57
N VAL A 486 -11.31 5.79 -18.82
CA VAL A 486 -12.60 5.20 -19.22
C VAL A 486 -13.25 4.61 -17.97
N PRO A 487 -14.37 5.17 -17.48
CA PRO A 487 -15.10 4.61 -16.34
C PRO A 487 -15.83 3.32 -16.71
N SER A 488 -16.09 2.45 -15.75
CA SER A 488 -16.98 1.31 -15.97
C SER A 488 -18.46 1.69 -15.91
N PHE A 489 -18.80 2.78 -15.22
CA PHE A 489 -20.15 3.34 -15.17
C PHE A 489 -20.38 4.28 -16.33
N PHE A 490 -21.17 3.87 -17.31
CA PHE A 490 -21.56 4.68 -18.46
C PHE A 490 -22.78 5.54 -18.11
N GLN A 491 -22.52 6.82 -17.87
CA GLN A 491 -23.47 7.76 -17.28
C GLN A 491 -24.58 8.19 -18.25
N GLY A 492 -25.83 8.22 -17.74
CA GLY A 492 -27.00 8.74 -18.42
C GLY A 492 -27.21 10.25 -18.19
N LYS A 493 -28.46 10.69 -18.35
CA LYS A 493 -28.83 12.13 -18.27
C LYS A 493 -28.61 12.73 -16.88
N ASN A 494 -28.81 11.92 -15.81
CA ASN A 494 -28.71 12.41 -14.43
C ASN A 494 -27.25 12.80 -14.04
N HIS A 495 -26.26 12.22 -14.71
CA HIS A 495 -24.84 12.45 -14.46
C HIS A 495 -24.09 12.78 -15.76
N ARG A 496 -24.74 13.55 -16.66
CA ARG A 496 -24.19 13.87 -17.98
C ARG A 496 -22.87 14.65 -17.93
N ASP A 497 -22.64 15.42 -16.90
CA ASP A 497 -21.39 16.13 -16.63
C ASP A 497 -20.19 15.22 -16.40
N MET A 498 -20.44 13.99 -15.90
CA MET A 498 -19.41 12.96 -15.71
C MET A 498 -19.04 12.24 -17.02
N MET A 499 -19.97 12.13 -17.96
CA MET A 499 -19.73 11.55 -19.29
C MET A 499 -20.47 12.41 -20.36
N PRO A 500 -19.93 13.59 -20.68
CA PRO A 500 -20.60 14.51 -21.59
C PRO A 500 -20.65 14.02 -23.04
N ARG A 501 -19.71 13.15 -23.41
CA ARG A 501 -19.57 12.60 -24.77
C ARG A 501 -19.51 11.07 -24.74
N PRO A 502 -19.86 10.42 -25.87
CA PRO A 502 -19.72 8.98 -26.01
C PRO A 502 -18.24 8.53 -25.97
N ILE A 503 -18.02 7.28 -25.58
CA ILE A 503 -16.72 6.63 -25.73
C ILE A 503 -16.65 5.99 -27.12
N VAL A 504 -15.58 6.29 -27.88
CA VAL A 504 -15.38 5.84 -29.24
C VAL A 504 -14.22 4.85 -29.29
N PHE A 505 -14.48 3.64 -29.77
CA PHE A 505 -13.46 2.63 -30.03
C PHE A 505 -13.10 2.67 -31.52
N VAL A 506 -11.83 2.95 -31.80
CA VAL A 506 -11.26 2.96 -33.16
C VAL A 506 -10.48 1.69 -33.38
N LEU A 507 -10.82 0.92 -34.39
CA LEU A 507 -10.19 -0.38 -34.66
C LEU A 507 -10.13 -0.64 -36.17
N ASP A 508 -9.17 -1.47 -36.58
CA ASP A 508 -9.04 -1.95 -37.95
C ASP A 508 -9.16 -3.49 -37.90
N CYS A 509 -10.25 -4.01 -38.47
CA CYS A 509 -10.58 -5.41 -38.44
C CYS A 509 -9.86 -6.17 -39.53
N PRO A 510 -8.92 -7.09 -39.23
CA PRO A 510 -8.20 -7.88 -40.27
C PRO A 510 -9.11 -8.85 -41.06
N ALA A 511 -10.25 -9.17 -40.46
CA ALA A 511 -11.31 -10.02 -41.02
C ALA A 511 -12.65 -9.59 -40.45
N PRO A 512 -13.79 -10.08 -40.93
CA PRO A 512 -15.08 -9.81 -40.29
C PRO A 512 -15.08 -10.24 -38.81
N ASN A 513 -15.53 -9.31 -37.94
CA ASN A 513 -15.51 -9.45 -36.49
C ASN A 513 -16.87 -9.10 -35.91
N GLN A 514 -17.00 -9.25 -34.60
CA GLN A 514 -18.15 -8.75 -33.85
C GLN A 514 -17.65 -7.95 -32.63
N PHE A 515 -18.15 -6.75 -32.46
CA PHE A 515 -17.97 -5.97 -31.24
C PHE A 515 -19.11 -6.29 -30.27
N ARG A 516 -18.79 -6.61 -29.03
CA ARG A 516 -19.72 -7.00 -27.97
C ARG A 516 -19.57 -6.08 -26.76
N LEU A 517 -20.70 -5.70 -26.17
CA LEU A 517 -20.81 -4.96 -24.93
C LEU A 517 -21.63 -5.77 -23.93
N ASP A 518 -20.97 -6.35 -22.92
CA ASP A 518 -21.64 -7.02 -21.83
C ASP A 518 -22.00 -6.00 -20.76
N ILE A 519 -23.29 -5.88 -20.47
CA ILE A 519 -23.86 -4.98 -19.48
C ILE A 519 -24.06 -5.74 -18.19
N GLY A 520 -23.52 -5.20 -17.11
CA GLY A 520 -23.69 -5.69 -15.74
C GLY A 520 -24.89 -4.99 -15.07
N ASN A 521 -24.61 -4.27 -13.99
CA ASN A 521 -25.64 -3.60 -13.22
C ASN A 521 -26.21 -2.36 -13.96
N VAL A 522 -27.49 -2.09 -13.73
CA VAL A 522 -28.20 -0.92 -14.21
C VAL A 522 -28.83 -0.18 -13.03
N ALA A 523 -28.75 1.14 -13.07
CA ALA A 523 -29.34 2.01 -12.06
C ALA A 523 -30.87 1.87 -12.00
N LYS A 524 -31.44 2.01 -10.80
CA LYS A 524 -32.89 2.00 -10.59
C LYS A 524 -33.68 3.02 -11.43
N ALA A 525 -33.05 4.13 -11.80
CA ALA A 525 -33.68 5.14 -12.65
C ALA A 525 -33.72 4.77 -14.14
N GLY A 526 -33.12 3.64 -14.52
CA GLY A 526 -33.08 3.12 -15.87
C GLY A 526 -31.95 3.67 -16.73
N ALA A 527 -31.59 2.92 -17.77
CA ALA A 527 -30.54 3.25 -18.72
C ALA A 527 -30.95 2.88 -20.15
N HIS A 528 -30.27 3.47 -21.14
CA HIS A 528 -30.51 3.14 -22.56
C HIS A 528 -29.15 3.15 -23.30
N PRO A 529 -28.39 2.03 -23.22
CA PRO A 529 -27.14 1.86 -23.96
C PRO A 529 -27.39 1.80 -25.46
N VAL A 530 -26.57 2.52 -26.21
CA VAL A 530 -26.61 2.63 -27.67
C VAL A 530 -25.23 2.33 -28.24
N LEU A 531 -25.16 1.42 -29.21
CA LEU A 531 -24.00 1.17 -30.04
C LEU A 531 -24.22 1.71 -31.44
N THR A 532 -23.26 2.49 -31.95
CA THR A 532 -23.25 2.87 -33.38
C THR A 532 -21.95 2.40 -34.04
N VAL A 533 -22.01 2.04 -35.32
CA VAL A 533 -20.84 1.71 -36.14
C VAL A 533 -20.78 2.71 -37.28
N ASP A 534 -19.66 3.44 -37.38
CA ASP A 534 -19.42 4.47 -38.41
C ASP A 534 -20.58 5.50 -38.52
N GLY A 535 -21.12 5.85 -37.34
CA GLY A 535 -22.23 6.81 -37.22
C GLY A 535 -23.63 6.25 -37.51
N LYS A 536 -23.76 4.95 -37.85
CA LYS A 536 -25.04 4.29 -38.05
C LYS A 536 -25.45 3.48 -36.79
N MET A 537 -26.75 3.47 -36.50
CA MET A 537 -27.31 2.67 -35.43
C MET A 537 -26.95 1.17 -35.65
N GLY A 538 -26.36 0.54 -34.66
CA GLY A 538 -26.00 -0.87 -34.70
C GLY A 538 -26.84 -1.72 -33.75
N ALA A 539 -26.87 -1.34 -32.47
CA ALA A 539 -27.63 -2.04 -31.43
C ALA A 539 -28.00 -1.10 -30.29
N GLU A 540 -29.11 -1.36 -29.64
CA GLU A 540 -29.56 -0.65 -28.44
C GLU A 540 -30.36 -1.57 -27.51
N ALA A 541 -30.50 -1.19 -26.24
CA ALA A 541 -31.40 -1.84 -25.29
C ALA A 541 -32.06 -0.79 -24.41
N ASP A 542 -33.26 -1.10 -23.94
CA ASP A 542 -34.00 -0.23 -23.02
C ASP A 542 -34.12 -0.93 -21.64
N PHE A 543 -33.64 -0.26 -20.62
CA PHE A 543 -33.76 -0.67 -19.22
C PHE A 543 -34.65 0.36 -18.51
N PRO A 544 -35.95 0.05 -18.31
CA PRO A 544 -36.85 0.97 -17.65
C PRO A 544 -36.50 1.17 -16.18
N ALA A 545 -37.07 2.23 -15.59
CA ALA A 545 -36.92 2.46 -14.15
C ALA A 545 -37.44 1.29 -13.33
N ALA A 546 -36.71 0.93 -12.26
CA ALA A 546 -37.00 -0.17 -11.36
C ALA A 546 -36.98 0.28 -9.89
N ASN A 547 -37.39 -0.61 -8.96
CA ASN A 547 -37.42 -0.29 -7.53
C ASN A 547 -36.01 -0.22 -6.90
N ALA A 548 -35.02 -0.87 -7.51
CA ALA A 548 -33.62 -0.91 -7.06
C ALA A 548 -32.68 -1.07 -8.25
N ASP A 549 -31.40 -0.78 -8.02
CA ASP A 549 -30.34 -1.16 -8.95
C ASP A 549 -30.33 -2.69 -9.12
N HIS A 550 -30.12 -3.17 -10.33
CA HIS A 550 -30.23 -4.60 -10.64
C HIS A 550 -29.22 -5.05 -11.69
N ASP A 551 -28.91 -6.34 -11.70
CA ASP A 551 -28.07 -6.96 -12.72
C ASP A 551 -28.89 -7.21 -13.98
N ALA A 552 -28.48 -6.61 -15.09
CA ALA A 552 -29.15 -6.77 -16.39
C ALA A 552 -28.70 -8.03 -17.12
N ALA A 553 -27.47 -8.46 -16.94
CA ALA A 553 -26.83 -9.63 -17.57
C ALA A 553 -27.11 -9.72 -19.09
N GLN A 554 -27.06 -8.58 -19.81
CA GLN A 554 -27.38 -8.48 -21.23
C GLN A 554 -26.13 -8.16 -22.07
N THR A 555 -26.02 -8.77 -23.25
CA THR A 555 -25.00 -8.45 -24.25
C THR A 555 -25.62 -7.75 -25.44
N LEU A 556 -25.07 -6.57 -25.79
CA LEU A 556 -25.30 -5.94 -27.09
C LEU A 556 -24.15 -6.30 -28.02
N SER A 557 -24.44 -6.53 -29.31
CA SER A 557 -23.43 -6.87 -30.29
C SER A 557 -23.69 -6.24 -31.65
N VAL A 558 -22.63 -5.88 -32.35
CA VAL A 558 -22.67 -5.36 -33.72
C VAL A 558 -21.62 -6.06 -34.59
N ASP A 559 -22.00 -6.41 -35.80
CA ASP A 559 -21.07 -7.02 -36.75
C ASP A 559 -20.20 -5.93 -37.40
N LEU A 560 -18.91 -6.23 -37.55
CA LEU A 560 -17.91 -5.37 -38.15
C LEU A 560 -17.33 -6.08 -39.39
N PRO A 561 -17.51 -5.57 -40.60
CA PRO A 561 -16.77 -6.05 -41.78
C PRO A 561 -15.25 -5.94 -41.59
N ALA A 562 -14.47 -6.49 -42.53
CA ALA A 562 -13.03 -6.22 -42.57
C ALA A 562 -12.78 -4.73 -42.88
N GLY A 563 -11.75 -4.13 -42.27
CA GLY A 563 -11.35 -2.74 -42.47
C GLY A 563 -11.50 -1.85 -41.23
N PRO A 564 -11.27 -0.55 -41.38
CA PRO A 564 -11.32 0.43 -40.29
C PRO A 564 -12.75 0.76 -39.88
N HIS A 565 -12.99 0.79 -38.54
CA HIS A 565 -14.29 1.11 -37.96
C HIS A 565 -14.16 2.03 -36.74
N ARG A 566 -15.27 2.74 -36.47
CA ARG A 566 -15.51 3.52 -35.25
C ARG A 566 -16.77 3.01 -34.57
N VAL A 567 -16.60 2.30 -33.48
CA VAL A 567 -17.72 1.85 -32.64
C VAL A 567 -17.90 2.85 -31.50
N THR A 568 -19.10 3.41 -31.39
CA THR A 568 -19.43 4.39 -30.35
C THR A 568 -20.36 3.73 -29.34
N VAL A 569 -20.03 3.89 -28.07
CA VAL A 569 -20.85 3.43 -26.94
C VAL A 569 -21.33 4.64 -26.17
N PHE A 570 -22.63 4.74 -25.98
CA PHE A 570 -23.24 5.87 -25.28
C PHE A 570 -24.48 5.45 -24.51
N ASN A 571 -24.84 6.23 -23.49
CA ASN A 571 -26.06 6.04 -22.70
C ASN A 571 -27.00 7.23 -22.88
N THR A 572 -28.14 7.02 -23.53
CA THR A 572 -29.16 8.03 -23.75
C THR A 572 -30.28 7.99 -22.71
N GLY A 573 -30.25 7.02 -21.80
CA GLY A 573 -31.21 6.81 -20.72
C GLY A 573 -31.08 7.80 -19.55
N ALA A 574 -31.79 7.52 -18.47
CA ALA A 574 -31.86 8.42 -17.31
C ALA A 574 -30.57 8.37 -16.48
N ASP A 575 -30.08 7.19 -16.15
CA ASP A 575 -28.97 6.99 -15.23
C ASP A 575 -27.95 5.99 -15.78
N TRP A 576 -27.03 5.50 -14.98
CA TRP A 576 -25.90 4.70 -15.41
C TRP A 576 -26.25 3.23 -15.70
N PHE A 577 -25.40 2.60 -16.54
CA PHE A 577 -25.17 1.16 -16.60
C PHE A 577 -23.69 0.86 -16.44
N VAL A 578 -23.38 -0.33 -15.92
CA VAL A 578 -22.00 -0.80 -15.78
C VAL A 578 -21.58 -1.61 -16.98
N VAL A 579 -20.47 -1.25 -17.60
CA VAL A 579 -19.79 -2.08 -18.60
C VAL A 579 -19.02 -3.17 -17.88
N HIS A 580 -19.51 -4.40 -17.96
CA HIS A 580 -18.85 -5.55 -17.37
C HIS A 580 -17.66 -6.00 -18.23
N ARG A 581 -17.86 -6.00 -19.57
CA ARG A 581 -16.83 -6.40 -20.53
C ARG A 581 -17.13 -5.77 -21.90
N LEU A 582 -16.08 -5.41 -22.60
CA LEU A 582 -16.06 -5.14 -24.04
C LEU A 582 -15.27 -6.25 -24.71
N ALA A 583 -15.71 -6.73 -25.86
CA ALA A 583 -14.95 -7.74 -26.61
C ALA A 583 -15.02 -7.49 -28.11
N VAL A 584 -13.90 -7.82 -28.80
CA VAL A 584 -13.86 -7.93 -30.27
C VAL A 584 -13.43 -9.36 -30.60
N THR A 585 -14.28 -10.08 -31.29
CA THR A 585 -14.04 -11.50 -31.59
C THR A 585 -12.94 -11.70 -32.65
N HIS A 586 -12.10 -12.73 -32.49
CA HIS A 586 -11.03 -13.09 -33.45
C HIS A 586 -10.14 -11.90 -33.87
N TYR A 587 -9.76 -11.05 -32.91
CA TYR A 587 -9.14 -9.77 -33.19
C TYR A 587 -7.68 -9.66 -32.77
N ALA A 588 -7.27 -10.37 -31.72
CA ALA A 588 -5.94 -10.23 -31.12
C ALA A 588 -5.22 -11.56 -31.00
N PRO A 589 -3.88 -11.57 -30.91
CA PRO A 589 -3.14 -12.78 -30.56
C PRO A 589 -3.68 -13.43 -29.28
N PRO A 590 -3.67 -14.77 -29.19
CA PRO A 590 -4.17 -15.48 -28.00
C PRO A 590 -3.33 -15.24 -26.74
N VAL A 591 -2.18 -14.60 -26.90
CA VAL A 591 -1.26 -14.20 -25.82
C VAL A 591 -1.22 -12.68 -25.74
N ALA A 592 -1.26 -12.16 -24.53
CA ALA A 592 -0.99 -10.76 -24.22
C ALA A 592 0.28 -10.63 -23.38
N ALA A 593 0.83 -9.42 -23.28
CA ALA A 593 1.97 -9.16 -22.43
C ALA A 593 1.93 -7.77 -21.82
N LEU A 594 2.48 -7.66 -20.60
CA LEU A 594 2.84 -6.40 -19.96
C LEU A 594 4.35 -6.37 -19.78
N ALA A 595 4.94 -5.19 -19.84
CA ALA A 595 6.38 -5.03 -19.68
C ALA A 595 6.73 -3.64 -19.12
N LYS A 596 7.86 -3.57 -18.42
CA LYS A 596 8.54 -2.33 -18.09
C LYS A 596 10.04 -2.47 -18.32
N GLY A 597 10.69 -1.38 -18.68
CA GLY A 597 12.11 -1.44 -19.03
C GLY A 597 12.77 -0.08 -19.12
N ASP A 598 14.07 -0.13 -19.39
CA ASP A 598 14.91 0.98 -19.81
C ASP A 598 15.59 0.65 -21.15
N ALA A 599 16.58 1.41 -21.58
CA ALA A 599 17.27 1.15 -22.84
C ALA A 599 18.02 -0.21 -22.89
N HIS A 600 18.34 -0.81 -21.75
CA HIS A 600 19.22 -1.98 -21.67
C HIS A 600 18.56 -3.21 -21.03
N HIS A 601 17.46 -3.00 -20.30
CA HIS A 601 16.79 -4.03 -19.53
C HIS A 601 15.29 -3.94 -19.71
N ALA A 602 14.62 -5.08 -19.80
CA ALA A 602 13.17 -5.15 -19.71
C ALA A 602 12.76 -6.38 -18.91
N ILE A 603 11.75 -6.22 -18.06
CA ILE A 603 11.01 -7.34 -17.51
C ILE A 603 9.62 -7.38 -18.15
N PHE A 604 9.11 -8.58 -18.30
CA PHE A 604 7.80 -8.80 -18.92
C PHE A 604 7.05 -9.94 -18.23
N TRP A 605 5.73 -9.89 -18.37
CA TRP A 605 4.83 -10.98 -18.05
C TRP A 605 3.91 -11.20 -19.26
N ALA A 606 3.97 -12.40 -19.86
CA ALA A 606 3.15 -12.82 -20.97
C ALA A 606 2.12 -13.85 -20.49
N TYR A 607 0.87 -13.69 -20.89
CA TYR A 607 -0.24 -14.51 -20.41
C TYR A 607 -1.22 -14.88 -21.54
N ALA A 608 -1.79 -16.08 -21.46
CA ALA A 608 -2.87 -16.49 -22.33
C ALA A 608 -4.12 -15.65 -22.05
N ARG A 609 -4.76 -15.08 -23.08
CA ARG A 609 -6.02 -14.32 -22.92
C ARG A 609 -7.16 -15.24 -22.50
N ASP A 610 -7.23 -16.42 -23.10
CA ASP A 610 -8.16 -17.47 -22.66
C ASP A 610 -7.40 -18.49 -21.81
N ARG A 611 -7.62 -18.43 -20.50
CA ARG A 611 -7.01 -19.33 -19.51
C ARG A 611 -7.64 -20.71 -19.50
N SER A 612 -8.77 -20.90 -20.19
CA SER A 612 -9.47 -22.18 -20.34
C SER A 612 -9.02 -22.97 -21.57
N ALA A 613 -8.24 -22.35 -22.46
CA ALA A 613 -7.77 -22.98 -23.68
C ALA A 613 -6.88 -24.18 -23.38
N ALA A 614 -7.22 -25.34 -23.92
CA ALA A 614 -6.46 -26.58 -23.77
C ALA A 614 -5.21 -26.62 -24.66
N THR A 615 -5.19 -25.85 -25.75
CA THR A 615 -4.10 -25.83 -26.71
C THR A 615 -3.08 -24.75 -26.39
N PRO A 616 -1.80 -25.09 -26.26
CA PRO A 616 -0.76 -24.09 -26.04
C PRO A 616 -0.67 -23.11 -27.20
N ALA A 617 -0.48 -21.83 -26.88
CA ALA A 617 -0.30 -20.76 -27.85
C ALA A 617 1.19 -20.54 -28.14
N LYS A 618 1.55 -20.43 -29.41
CA LYS A 618 2.88 -19.98 -29.87
C LYS A 618 2.85 -18.51 -30.17
N ALA A 619 3.80 -17.78 -29.57
CA ALA A 619 3.86 -16.34 -29.74
C ALA A 619 5.30 -15.83 -29.80
N THR A 620 5.48 -14.68 -30.44
CA THR A 620 6.71 -13.89 -30.38
C THR A 620 6.40 -12.57 -29.70
N LEU A 621 7.06 -12.32 -28.58
CA LEU A 621 7.00 -11.04 -27.90
C LEU A 621 7.96 -10.05 -28.56
N VAL A 622 7.50 -8.84 -28.88
CA VAL A 622 8.29 -7.75 -29.46
C VAL A 622 8.35 -6.60 -28.47
N LEU A 623 9.53 -6.31 -27.97
CA LEU A 623 9.83 -5.20 -27.08
C LEU A 623 10.49 -4.09 -27.87
N THR A 624 9.99 -2.86 -27.80
CA THR A 624 10.52 -1.68 -28.48
C THR A 624 11.13 -0.71 -27.50
N GLY A 625 12.02 0.19 -27.97
CA GLY A 625 12.69 1.18 -27.13
C GLY A 625 13.98 0.68 -26.46
N LEU A 626 14.47 -0.50 -26.85
CA LEU A 626 15.72 -1.06 -26.37
C LEU A 626 16.88 -0.67 -27.27
N ALA A 627 18.08 -0.48 -26.70
CA ALA A 627 19.30 -0.13 -27.44
C ALA A 627 19.71 -1.24 -28.42
N PRO A 628 20.42 -0.93 -29.52
CA PRO A 628 21.00 -1.96 -30.39
C PRO A 628 22.02 -2.84 -29.64
N GLY A 629 22.01 -4.14 -29.92
CA GLY A 629 22.97 -5.06 -29.32
C GLY A 629 22.51 -6.50 -29.23
N ARG A 630 23.28 -7.35 -28.57
CA ARG A 630 22.89 -8.73 -28.27
C ARG A 630 22.18 -8.77 -26.93
N TYR A 631 21.15 -9.59 -26.83
CA TYR A 631 20.36 -9.73 -25.60
C TYR A 631 20.36 -11.18 -25.10
N THR A 632 20.37 -11.31 -23.79
CA THR A 632 20.07 -12.56 -23.10
C THR A 632 18.64 -12.48 -22.58
N VAL A 633 17.92 -13.60 -22.65
CA VAL A 633 16.55 -13.72 -22.14
C VAL A 633 16.51 -14.86 -21.15
N ARG A 634 16.13 -14.53 -19.92
CA ARG A 634 15.87 -15.51 -18.87
C ARG A 634 14.37 -15.57 -18.64
N LEU A 635 13.83 -16.77 -18.45
CA LEU A 635 12.41 -17.01 -18.27
C LEU A 635 12.11 -17.59 -16.88
N TRP A 636 10.93 -17.28 -16.39
CA TRP A 636 10.42 -17.69 -15.10
C TRP A 636 9.02 -18.28 -15.25
N ASP A 637 8.78 -19.39 -14.59
CA ASP A 637 7.44 -19.96 -14.43
C ASP A 637 6.78 -19.33 -13.18
N PRO A 638 5.78 -18.44 -13.34
CA PRO A 638 5.13 -17.76 -12.24
C PRO A 638 4.42 -18.69 -11.26
N TRP A 639 3.85 -19.78 -11.74
CA TRP A 639 3.11 -20.73 -10.92
C TRP A 639 4.01 -21.68 -10.13
N GLN A 640 5.11 -22.12 -10.73
CA GLN A 640 6.05 -23.04 -10.08
C GLN A 640 7.14 -22.30 -9.29
N GLY A 641 7.26 -20.97 -9.47
CA GLY A 641 8.25 -20.16 -8.76
C GLY A 641 9.70 -20.56 -9.08
N ARG A 642 10.00 -20.86 -10.35
CA ARG A 642 11.34 -21.29 -10.78
C ARG A 642 11.72 -20.75 -12.15
N GLU A 643 13.01 -20.63 -12.37
CA GLU A 643 13.56 -20.35 -13.69
C GLU A 643 13.36 -21.56 -14.61
N ILE A 644 13.05 -21.29 -15.87
CA ILE A 644 12.91 -22.28 -16.93
C ILE A 644 13.96 -22.04 -18.03
N ALA A 645 14.01 -22.91 -19.01
CA ALA A 645 14.96 -22.79 -20.12
C ALA A 645 14.89 -21.40 -20.77
N PRO A 646 16.05 -20.77 -21.08
CA PRO A 646 16.08 -19.44 -21.66
C PRO A 646 15.47 -19.44 -23.08
N ALA A 647 14.87 -18.31 -23.45
CA ALA A 647 14.37 -18.11 -24.81
C ALA A 647 15.46 -17.56 -25.74
N LYS A 648 15.25 -17.77 -27.05
CA LYS A 648 16.05 -17.09 -28.09
C LYS A 648 15.53 -15.67 -28.28
N ALA A 649 16.45 -14.71 -28.37
CA ALA A 649 16.15 -13.34 -28.72
C ALA A 649 16.84 -12.96 -30.03
N VAL A 650 16.16 -12.19 -30.88
CA VAL A 650 16.70 -11.59 -32.08
C VAL A 650 16.54 -10.07 -31.91
N ALA A 651 17.67 -9.35 -31.92
CA ALA A 651 17.66 -7.90 -31.86
C ALA A 651 17.60 -7.31 -33.27
N HIS A 652 16.72 -6.35 -33.43
CA HIS A 652 16.63 -5.47 -34.59
C HIS A 652 16.89 -4.04 -34.11
N GLU A 653 17.04 -3.09 -35.06
CA GLU A 653 17.22 -1.70 -34.72
C GLU A 653 16.02 -1.21 -33.84
N GLY A 654 16.28 -0.85 -32.58
CA GLY A 654 15.30 -0.33 -31.63
C GLY A 654 14.29 -1.35 -31.12
N SER A 655 14.45 -2.67 -31.37
CA SER A 655 13.53 -3.70 -30.88
C SER A 655 14.22 -5.03 -30.60
N VAL A 656 13.60 -5.82 -29.70
CA VAL A 656 14.02 -7.20 -29.38
C VAL A 656 12.82 -8.12 -29.52
N GLU A 657 12.97 -9.16 -30.33
CA GLU A 657 11.98 -10.22 -30.50
C GLU A 657 12.36 -11.44 -29.66
N VAL A 658 11.43 -11.89 -28.85
CA VAL A 658 11.59 -13.05 -27.95
C VAL A 658 10.62 -14.14 -28.40
N ALA A 659 11.16 -15.27 -28.87
CA ALA A 659 10.33 -16.44 -29.15
C ALA A 659 9.90 -17.08 -27.83
N LEU A 660 8.62 -16.96 -27.52
CA LEU A 660 8.04 -17.54 -26.28
C LEU A 660 7.87 -19.05 -26.47
N PRO A 661 8.16 -19.88 -25.46
CA PRO A 661 7.80 -21.29 -25.50
C PRO A 661 6.28 -21.46 -25.54
N ASP A 662 5.84 -22.65 -25.88
CA ASP A 662 4.43 -23.02 -25.85
C ASP A 662 3.88 -22.83 -24.42
N MET A 663 2.82 -22.04 -24.28
CA MET A 663 2.26 -21.74 -22.98
C MET A 663 0.74 -21.85 -22.96
N THR A 664 0.21 -22.43 -21.88
CA THR A 664 -1.23 -22.56 -21.65
C THR A 664 -1.75 -21.56 -20.59
N ARG A 665 -0.86 -20.98 -19.81
CA ARG A 665 -1.19 -20.00 -18.75
C ARG A 665 -0.41 -18.71 -18.97
N ASP A 666 0.76 -18.63 -18.36
CA ASP A 666 1.61 -17.44 -18.42
C ASP A 666 3.08 -17.78 -18.17
N LEU A 667 3.93 -16.81 -18.44
CA LEU A 667 5.34 -16.82 -18.10
C LEU A 667 5.84 -15.39 -17.87
N ALA A 668 6.86 -15.24 -17.06
CA ALA A 668 7.56 -13.98 -16.90
C ALA A 668 9.00 -14.10 -17.41
N GLY A 669 9.66 -12.98 -17.59
CA GLY A 669 11.05 -13.02 -18.02
C GLY A 669 11.75 -11.68 -17.91
N MET A 670 13.05 -11.74 -18.14
CA MET A 670 13.92 -10.58 -18.21
C MET A 670 14.78 -10.64 -19.45
N VAL A 671 14.82 -9.53 -20.15
CA VAL A 671 15.69 -9.26 -21.30
C VAL A 671 16.79 -8.31 -20.85
N THR A 672 18.04 -8.68 -21.06
CA THR A 672 19.21 -7.89 -20.66
C THR A 672 20.19 -7.75 -21.79
N LEU A 673 20.63 -6.52 -22.08
CA LEU A 673 21.70 -6.27 -23.04
C LEU A 673 22.99 -6.96 -22.58
N ALA A 674 23.55 -7.83 -23.42
CA ALA A 674 24.79 -8.49 -23.09
C ALA A 674 25.95 -7.48 -23.08
N ALA A 675 26.82 -7.56 -22.06
CA ALA A 675 28.03 -6.76 -22.06
C ALA A 675 28.82 -7.06 -23.35
N GLY A 676 29.16 -6.02 -24.11
CA GLY A 676 30.04 -6.15 -25.27
C GLY A 676 31.41 -6.68 -24.80
N HIS A 677 31.88 -7.75 -25.41
CA HIS A 677 33.26 -8.24 -25.27
C HIS A 677 34.20 -7.39 -26.11
#